data_ba5a5754967981dd17ff9754591d15c2
#
_entry.id   ba5a5754967981dd17ff9754591d15c2
#
_cell.length_a   1.000
_cell.length_b   1.000
_cell.length_c   1.000
_cell.angle_alpha   90.00
_cell.angle_beta   90.00
_cell.angle_gamma   90.00
#
_symmetry.space_group_name_H-M   'P 1'
#
loop_
_entity.id
_entity.type
_entity.pdbx_description
1 polymer ?
#
loop_
_entity_poly.entity_id
_entity_poly.type
_entity_poly.pdbx_seq_one_letter_code
_entity_poly.pdbx_strand_id
1 'polypeptide(L)'
;MITIGIAALALTGCAQSKDTGKPAIDLANFDNSVSPKEDFYQYACGGWMEANPLTAEYARYGIFDQLDKENQEKLKALIEELNSKAQEEGSVGAKIQMMYAMGLDSLKRNADGAAPVMEQLEAIKAVSDEKELSAMIGKMHVESASPFFGFYIGADEKNSTMNLLQFFQGGISMGDRDYYLLDDENTVKIRDAYKVYVNRLFTLAGYSAEEAAEAAKAVIDLETEIAKVSVDRATRRDVHKNYNKMTVKEFTSRFDFIDWEVFFKETGICKSEELNASQVTFFEGLTKLLKNVSLEDQKDYLAFKLLNSAANYLSDDFVNASFDFYGKALQGKEENQPRWKSSLAVVNRSLAEAFGQMYVEKYFPASSKEKMLEMVANLQTALGERIDALEWMSDETKAKAQEKLGTFIVKVGCPDKWKDYTALEIKDDSYWANICRANIFAHRDMMEDEGQPVDRTEWGMSPQTVNAYYNPTTNEICFPAAILQPPFFNPDADDAVNYGGIGVVIGHEMTHGFDDQGRNYDKDGNISAWWTKEDEEKFNERAKVLVEQYDKIIVLDTLHADGSYTLGENIADQGGLLVAHQAYMNTLKGKETPADIDGFTHNQRFYIGYANLWAQNVRPQEIMRRTKTDVHSLGKWRVNAALKNIDDFYTAFDIKEGDAMYMAPEERINIW
;
A
#
# COMPACT_ATOMS: atom_id res chain seq x y z
N MET A 1 49.27 69.30 -23.05
CA MET A 1 49.45 67.82 -22.95
C MET A 1 48.76 67.36 -21.70
N ILE A 2 47.55 66.72 -21.86
CA ILE A 2 46.79 66.24 -20.75
C ILE A 2 46.83 64.73 -20.89
N THR A 3 47.40 64.07 -19.90
CA THR A 3 47.56 62.63 -19.85
C THR A 3 46.28 62.02 -19.13
N ILE A 4 45.49 61.26 -19.85
CA ILE A 4 44.29 60.56 -19.29
C ILE A 4 44.79 59.24 -18.78
N GLY A 5 44.67 59.00 -17.46
CA GLY A 5 44.88 57.71 -16.81
C GLY A 5 43.61 56.86 -16.92
N ILE A 6 43.74 55.68 -17.51
CA ILE A 6 42.66 54.64 -17.55
C ILE A 6 42.78 53.85 -16.26
N ALA A 7 41.76 53.99 -15.41
CA ALA A 7 41.55 53.09 -14.26
C ALA A 7 40.77 51.81 -14.70
N ALA A 8 41.42 50.65 -14.59
CA ALA A 8 40.81 49.37 -14.79
C ALA A 8 39.98 49.01 -13.57
N LEU A 9 38.65 49.01 -13.70
CA LEU A 9 37.74 48.39 -12.71
C LEU A 9 37.81 46.88 -12.83
N ALA A 10 38.36 46.23 -11.83
CA ALA A 10 38.21 44.78 -11.65
C ALA A 10 36.78 44.47 -11.21
N LEU A 11 35.99 43.94 -12.10
CA LEU A 11 34.71 43.31 -11.77
C LEU A 11 35.00 41.98 -11.07
N THR A 12 34.96 41.98 -9.72
CA THR A 12 34.81 40.77 -8.94
C THR A 12 33.37 40.29 -9.12
N GLY A 13 33.18 39.32 -10.02
CA GLY A 13 31.95 38.59 -10.13
C GLY A 13 31.70 37.78 -8.83
N CYS A 14 30.74 38.22 -8.02
CA CYS A 14 30.14 37.33 -7.04
C CYS A 14 29.55 36.17 -7.81
N ALA A 15 30.20 35.02 -7.74
CA ALA A 15 29.53 33.74 -8.04
C ALA A 15 28.38 33.61 -7.03
N GLN A 16 27.16 33.85 -7.47
CA GLN A 16 26.02 33.38 -6.72
C GLN A 16 26.17 31.84 -6.59
N SER A 17 26.41 31.39 -5.35
CA SER A 17 26.24 29.99 -5.03
C SER A 17 24.83 29.59 -5.48
N LYS A 18 24.72 28.76 -6.52
CA LYS A 18 23.50 28.05 -6.77
C LYS A 18 23.16 27.35 -5.46
N ASP A 19 21.94 27.59 -4.99
CA ASP A 19 21.36 26.86 -3.89
C ASP A 19 21.40 25.37 -4.32
N THR A 20 22.43 24.66 -3.88
CA THR A 20 22.61 23.25 -4.19
C THR A 20 21.61 22.55 -3.31
N GLY A 21 20.54 22.03 -3.92
CA GLY A 21 19.52 21.24 -3.26
C GLY A 21 20.08 20.19 -2.28
N LYS A 22 19.21 19.50 -1.55
CA LYS A 22 19.60 18.46 -0.57
C LYS A 22 20.73 17.60 -1.15
N PRO A 23 21.81 17.32 -0.40
CA PRO A 23 22.92 16.50 -0.90
C PRO A 23 22.40 15.14 -1.35
N ALA A 24 23.00 14.56 -2.37
CA ALA A 24 22.61 13.27 -2.91
C ALA A 24 22.70 12.14 -1.85
N ILE A 25 23.76 12.17 -1.04
CA ILE A 25 23.93 11.40 0.18
C ILE A 25 24.23 12.38 1.31
N ASP A 26 23.42 12.33 2.37
CA ASP A 26 23.68 13.14 3.57
C ASP A 26 24.59 12.34 4.52
N LEU A 27 25.82 12.82 4.72
CA LEU A 27 26.80 12.18 5.59
C LEU A 27 26.38 12.15 7.06
N ALA A 28 25.42 12.99 7.48
CA ALA A 28 24.85 12.96 8.81
C ALA A 28 23.95 11.72 9.06
N ASN A 29 23.52 11.03 8.01
CA ASN A 29 22.70 9.83 8.14
C ASN A 29 23.49 8.60 8.64
N PHE A 30 24.83 8.66 8.59
CA PHE A 30 25.69 7.53 8.98
C PHE A 30 25.87 7.41 10.49
N ASP A 31 25.90 6.18 10.96
CA ASP A 31 26.45 5.82 12.27
C ASP A 31 27.87 5.27 12.09
N ASN A 32 28.87 6.17 12.20
CA ASN A 32 30.27 5.80 12.03
C ASN A 32 30.85 4.97 13.18
N SER A 33 30.08 4.68 14.23
CA SER A 33 30.48 3.79 15.32
C SER A 33 30.31 2.31 14.96
N VAL A 34 29.50 2.02 13.90
CA VAL A 34 29.22 0.69 13.39
C VAL A 34 29.94 0.45 12.07
N SER A 35 30.56 -0.73 11.92
CA SER A 35 31.17 -1.10 10.65
C SER A 35 30.10 -1.51 9.62
N PRO A 36 30.22 -1.11 8.33
CA PRO A 36 29.34 -1.62 7.27
C PRO A 36 29.40 -3.14 7.11
N LYS A 37 30.44 -3.80 7.65
CA LYS A 37 30.63 -5.26 7.65
C LYS A 37 29.86 -5.96 8.76
N GLU A 38 29.45 -5.23 9.80
CA GLU A 38 28.69 -5.75 10.93
C GLU A 38 27.18 -5.58 10.74
N ASP A 39 26.73 -4.36 10.47
CA ASP A 39 25.33 -3.99 10.24
C ASP A 39 25.27 -2.84 9.26
N PHE A 40 25.08 -3.16 7.97
CA PHE A 40 25.07 -2.14 6.92
C PHE A 40 23.93 -1.14 7.05
N TYR A 41 22.76 -1.62 7.47
CA TYR A 41 21.62 -0.76 7.71
C TYR A 41 21.90 0.26 8.83
N GLN A 42 22.42 -0.22 9.98
CA GLN A 42 22.77 0.69 11.07
C GLN A 42 23.87 1.65 10.65
N TYR A 43 24.89 1.20 9.92
CA TYR A 43 25.96 2.05 9.40
C TYR A 43 25.41 3.17 8.51
N ALA A 44 24.57 2.84 7.52
CA ALA A 44 24.09 3.81 6.52
C ALA A 44 22.95 4.71 7.02
N CYS A 45 22.17 4.26 8.02
CA CYS A 45 20.92 4.89 8.44
C CYS A 45 20.89 5.32 9.91
N GLY A 46 21.87 4.90 10.73
CA GLY A 46 21.85 5.09 12.18
C GLY A 46 21.80 6.55 12.62
N GLY A 47 22.55 7.42 11.96
CA GLY A 47 22.51 8.86 12.23
C GLY A 47 21.15 9.48 11.88
N TRP A 48 20.54 9.06 10.75
CA TRP A 48 19.18 9.49 10.43
C TRP A 48 18.17 9.04 11.48
N MET A 49 18.25 7.78 11.91
CA MET A 49 17.33 7.23 12.93
C MET A 49 17.47 7.96 14.28
N GLU A 50 18.69 8.31 14.68
CA GLU A 50 18.95 9.10 15.89
C GLU A 50 18.38 10.53 15.77
N ALA A 51 18.55 11.17 14.62
CA ALA A 51 18.06 12.52 14.35
C ALA A 51 16.53 12.59 14.20
N ASN A 52 15.87 11.48 13.90
CA ASN A 52 14.42 11.40 13.65
C ASN A 52 13.72 10.41 14.59
N PRO A 53 13.75 10.63 15.90
CA PRO A 53 13.06 9.75 16.85
C PRO A 53 11.54 9.78 16.59
N LEU A 54 10.85 8.69 16.97
CA LEU A 54 9.39 8.62 16.87
C LEU A 54 8.73 9.69 17.73
N THR A 55 7.93 10.54 17.08
CA THR A 55 7.02 11.43 17.81
C THR A 55 5.75 10.67 18.23
N ALA A 56 4.95 11.28 19.12
CA ALA A 56 3.77 10.64 19.70
C ALA A 56 2.74 10.20 18.65
N GLU A 57 2.65 10.90 17.51
CA GLU A 57 1.68 10.63 16.43
C GLU A 57 2.06 9.46 15.51
N TYR A 58 3.31 8.98 15.55
CA TYR A 58 3.80 7.94 14.64
C TYR A 58 3.98 6.59 15.32
N ALA A 59 3.47 5.53 14.72
CA ALA A 59 3.80 4.14 15.03
C ALA A 59 5.10 3.70 14.34
N ARG A 60 5.33 4.24 13.14
CA ARG A 60 6.54 4.12 12.34
C ARG A 60 6.83 5.50 11.75
N TYR A 61 8.10 5.85 11.65
CA TYR A 61 8.56 7.02 10.92
C TYR A 61 9.83 6.67 10.18
N GLY A 62 9.81 6.77 8.87
CA GLY A 62 10.91 6.48 7.97
C GLY A 62 10.98 7.47 6.81
N ILE A 63 11.84 7.21 5.85
CA ILE A 63 12.04 8.08 4.67
C ILE A 63 10.76 8.22 3.84
N PHE A 64 9.99 7.14 3.67
CA PHE A 64 8.68 7.21 3.01
C PHE A 64 7.70 8.12 3.78
N ASP A 65 7.68 8.02 5.11
CA ASP A 65 6.82 8.84 5.95
C ASP A 65 7.26 10.31 5.95
N GLN A 66 8.57 10.56 5.88
CA GLN A 66 9.13 11.91 5.72
C GLN A 66 8.68 12.54 4.39
N LEU A 67 8.82 11.80 3.30
CA LEU A 67 8.40 12.28 1.98
C LEU A 67 6.88 12.48 1.91
N ASP A 68 6.09 11.56 2.49
CA ASP A 68 4.63 11.71 2.58
C ASP A 68 4.24 12.95 3.40
N LYS A 69 4.93 13.23 4.51
CA LYS A 69 4.72 14.46 5.29
C LYS A 69 5.02 15.73 4.48
N GLU A 70 6.14 15.75 3.74
CA GLU A 70 6.47 16.86 2.84
C GLU A 70 5.39 17.01 1.74
N ASN A 71 4.88 15.89 1.24
CA ASN A 71 3.81 15.85 0.25
C ASN A 71 2.46 16.35 0.81
N GLN A 72 2.12 15.97 2.05
CA GLN A 72 0.94 16.49 2.74
C GLN A 72 0.98 18.02 2.89
N GLU A 73 2.14 18.63 3.19
CA GLU A 73 2.26 20.08 3.24
C GLU A 73 2.07 20.74 1.86
N LYS A 74 2.54 20.12 0.77
CA LYS A 74 2.26 20.57 -0.60
C LYS A 74 0.77 20.52 -0.93
N LEU A 75 0.10 19.42 -0.59
CA LEU A 75 -1.34 19.24 -0.79
C LEU A 75 -2.15 20.24 0.05
N LYS A 76 -1.75 20.49 1.30
CA LYS A 76 -2.35 21.51 2.15
C LYS A 76 -2.20 22.91 1.53
N ALA A 77 -1.04 23.26 0.99
CA ALA A 77 -0.80 24.52 0.30
C ALA A 77 -1.70 24.69 -0.95
N LEU A 78 -2.04 23.58 -1.67
CA LEU A 78 -3.02 23.63 -2.76
C LEU A 78 -4.42 23.98 -2.26
N ILE A 79 -4.86 23.41 -1.12
CA ILE A 79 -6.15 23.75 -0.51
C ILE A 79 -6.17 25.21 -0.03
N GLU A 80 -5.07 25.71 0.55
CA GLU A 80 -4.96 27.11 0.97
C GLU A 80 -5.04 28.06 -0.24
N GLU A 81 -4.45 27.70 -1.37
CA GLU A 81 -4.57 28.44 -2.61
C GLU A 81 -6.03 28.44 -3.14
N LEU A 82 -6.71 27.28 -3.12
CA LEU A 82 -8.15 27.20 -3.46
C LEU A 82 -8.98 28.10 -2.54
N ASN A 83 -8.70 28.10 -1.24
CA ASN A 83 -9.41 28.91 -0.25
C ASN A 83 -9.19 30.42 -0.43
N SER A 84 -8.10 30.83 -1.08
CA SER A 84 -7.82 32.26 -1.37
C SER A 84 -8.68 32.85 -2.50
N LYS A 85 -9.41 32.00 -3.23
CA LYS A 85 -10.21 32.37 -4.41
C LYS A 85 -11.65 31.88 -4.25
N ALA A 86 -12.61 32.66 -4.71
CA ALA A 86 -14.00 32.18 -4.83
C ALA A 86 -14.03 31.03 -5.85
N GLN A 87 -14.65 29.93 -5.47
CA GLN A 87 -14.88 28.79 -6.34
C GLN A 87 -16.31 28.85 -6.91
N GLU A 88 -16.47 28.39 -8.14
CA GLU A 88 -17.79 28.20 -8.72
C GLU A 88 -18.52 27.07 -7.98
N GLU A 89 -19.82 27.27 -7.70
CA GLU A 89 -20.63 26.26 -7.02
C GLU A 89 -20.65 24.94 -7.80
N GLY A 90 -20.44 23.82 -7.11
CA GLY A 90 -20.39 22.49 -7.71
C GLY A 90 -19.08 22.17 -8.44
N SER A 91 -18.14 23.12 -8.57
CA SER A 91 -16.81 22.84 -9.13
C SER A 91 -16.00 21.88 -8.24
N VAL A 92 -15.01 21.21 -8.81
CA VAL A 92 -14.07 20.36 -8.06
C VAL A 92 -13.39 21.13 -6.93
N GLY A 93 -12.98 22.38 -7.19
CA GLY A 93 -12.38 23.24 -6.18
C GLY A 93 -13.32 23.49 -5.00
N ALA A 94 -14.60 23.78 -5.26
CA ALA A 94 -15.62 23.95 -4.21
C ALA A 94 -15.85 22.68 -3.41
N LYS A 95 -15.86 21.49 -4.06
CA LYS A 95 -16.01 20.20 -3.40
C LYS A 95 -14.83 19.91 -2.45
N ILE A 96 -13.60 20.17 -2.90
CA ILE A 96 -12.38 20.02 -2.10
C ILE A 96 -12.42 20.96 -0.88
N GLN A 97 -12.74 22.25 -1.10
CA GLN A 97 -12.85 23.24 -0.01
C GLN A 97 -13.87 22.80 1.04
N MET A 98 -15.07 22.43 0.63
CA MET A 98 -16.16 22.04 1.54
C MET A 98 -15.80 20.78 2.32
N MET A 99 -15.31 19.73 1.66
CA MET A 99 -14.94 18.48 2.31
C MET A 99 -13.83 18.69 3.37
N TYR A 100 -12.81 19.49 3.03
CA TYR A 100 -11.73 19.81 3.96
C TYR A 100 -12.21 20.65 5.14
N ALA A 101 -13.02 21.69 4.89
CA ALA A 101 -13.56 22.58 5.93
C ALA A 101 -14.43 21.80 6.93
N MET A 102 -15.32 20.91 6.45
CA MET A 102 -16.16 20.08 7.30
C MET A 102 -15.34 19.11 8.16
N GLY A 103 -14.25 18.57 7.60
CA GLY A 103 -13.31 17.74 8.36
C GLY A 103 -12.64 18.50 9.52
N LEU A 104 -12.34 19.78 9.32
CA LEU A 104 -11.74 20.67 10.33
C LEU A 104 -12.73 21.14 11.40
N ASP A 105 -14.03 21.23 11.09
CA ASP A 105 -15.06 21.80 11.98
C ASP A 105 -15.39 20.86 13.15
N SER A 106 -14.51 20.87 14.16
CA SER A 106 -14.71 20.11 15.39
C SER A 106 -15.91 20.61 16.20
N LEU A 107 -16.23 21.90 16.13
CA LEU A 107 -17.34 22.47 16.91
C LEU A 107 -18.67 21.89 16.41
N LYS A 108 -18.90 21.90 15.10
CA LYS A 108 -20.10 21.30 14.52
C LYS A 108 -20.15 19.79 14.77
N ARG A 109 -19.05 19.07 14.49
CA ARG A 109 -18.98 17.61 14.68
C ARG A 109 -19.25 17.21 16.14
N ASN A 110 -18.72 17.96 17.11
CA ASN A 110 -18.98 17.72 18.53
C ASN A 110 -20.42 18.07 18.93
N ALA A 111 -21.00 19.11 18.35
CA ALA A 111 -22.40 19.45 18.59
C ALA A 111 -23.37 18.40 18.00
N ASP A 112 -23.05 17.88 16.83
CA ASP A 112 -23.84 16.85 16.14
C ASP A 112 -23.73 15.48 16.85
N GLY A 113 -22.59 15.17 17.50
CA GLY A 113 -22.38 13.90 18.21
C GLY A 113 -22.60 12.68 17.33
N ALA A 114 -23.55 11.82 17.71
CA ALA A 114 -23.97 10.64 16.94
C ALA A 114 -25.09 10.94 15.92
N ALA A 115 -25.69 12.13 15.94
CA ALA A 115 -26.87 12.45 15.12
C ALA A 115 -26.69 12.10 13.62
N PRO A 116 -25.52 12.31 12.98
CA PRO A 116 -25.34 12.00 11.56
C PRO A 116 -25.49 10.53 11.19
N VAL A 117 -25.36 9.60 12.12
CA VAL A 117 -25.45 8.15 11.86
C VAL A 117 -26.75 7.54 12.36
N MET A 118 -27.57 8.30 13.10
CA MET A 118 -28.75 7.76 13.79
C MET A 118 -29.82 7.24 12.85
N GLU A 119 -30.09 7.89 11.72
CA GLU A 119 -31.07 7.41 10.73
C GLU A 119 -30.70 6.01 10.22
N GLN A 120 -29.42 5.79 9.92
CA GLN A 120 -28.92 4.49 9.46
C GLN A 120 -29.00 3.43 10.58
N LEU A 121 -28.70 3.81 11.85
CA LEU A 121 -28.84 2.90 12.99
C LEU A 121 -30.30 2.49 13.24
N GLU A 122 -31.24 3.45 13.20
CA GLU A 122 -32.65 3.14 13.35
C GLU A 122 -33.17 2.26 12.20
N ALA A 123 -32.67 2.47 10.98
CA ALA A 123 -33.00 1.60 9.85
C ALA A 123 -32.49 0.14 10.06
N ILE A 124 -31.30 -0.04 10.65
CA ILE A 124 -30.77 -1.36 11.01
C ILE A 124 -31.65 -2.00 12.11
N LYS A 125 -32.00 -1.26 13.15
CA LYS A 125 -32.87 -1.75 14.23
C LYS A 125 -34.25 -2.17 13.74
N ALA A 126 -34.79 -1.47 12.73
CA ALA A 126 -36.10 -1.74 12.16
C ALA A 126 -36.15 -3.01 11.29
N VAL A 127 -35.01 -3.58 10.92
CA VAL A 127 -34.93 -4.84 10.14
C VAL A 127 -35.69 -5.96 10.90
N SER A 128 -36.66 -6.59 10.24
CA SER A 128 -37.58 -7.56 10.84
C SER A 128 -37.49 -8.97 10.27
N ASP A 129 -36.85 -9.14 9.12
CA ASP A 129 -36.71 -10.43 8.46
C ASP A 129 -35.39 -10.52 7.62
N GLU A 130 -35.13 -11.71 7.09
CA GLU A 130 -33.94 -12.02 6.28
C GLU A 130 -33.86 -11.19 4.99
N LYS A 131 -35.00 -10.87 4.39
CA LYS A 131 -35.05 -10.10 3.16
C LYS A 131 -34.64 -8.64 3.41
N GLU A 132 -35.17 -8.04 4.48
CA GLU A 132 -34.80 -6.70 4.90
C GLU A 132 -33.34 -6.64 5.36
N LEU A 133 -32.87 -7.71 6.04
CA LEU A 133 -31.45 -7.85 6.39
C LEU A 133 -30.56 -7.86 5.14
N SER A 134 -30.92 -8.62 4.13
CA SER A 134 -30.17 -8.70 2.87
C SER A 134 -30.13 -7.36 2.13
N ALA A 135 -31.26 -6.62 2.13
CA ALA A 135 -31.32 -5.26 1.59
C ALA A 135 -30.40 -4.32 2.37
N MET A 136 -30.39 -4.39 3.70
CA MET A 136 -29.54 -3.59 4.55
C MET A 136 -28.05 -3.88 4.31
N ILE A 137 -27.67 -5.16 4.20
CA ILE A 137 -26.30 -5.56 3.87
C ILE A 137 -25.89 -4.94 2.52
N GLY A 138 -26.72 -5.06 1.48
CA GLY A 138 -26.45 -4.46 0.17
C GLY A 138 -26.30 -2.95 0.22
N LYS A 139 -27.20 -2.26 0.92
CA LYS A 139 -27.12 -0.81 1.12
C LYS A 139 -25.83 -0.40 1.82
N MET A 140 -25.43 -1.12 2.86
CA MET A 140 -24.18 -0.83 3.57
C MET A 140 -22.95 -0.99 2.68
N HIS A 141 -22.91 -2.02 1.82
CA HIS A 141 -21.82 -2.19 0.85
C HIS A 141 -21.66 -1.01 -0.11
N VAL A 142 -22.75 -0.35 -0.44
CA VAL A 142 -22.75 0.84 -1.31
C VAL A 142 -22.35 2.10 -0.56
N GLU A 143 -22.81 2.26 0.67
CA GLU A 143 -22.77 3.57 1.35
C GLU A 143 -21.69 3.68 2.43
N SER A 144 -21.41 2.61 3.19
CA SER A 144 -20.73 2.79 4.48
C SER A 144 -19.72 1.73 4.86
N ALA A 145 -20.07 0.45 4.79
CA ALA A 145 -19.25 -0.66 5.27
C ALA A 145 -19.54 -1.93 4.47
N SER A 146 -18.59 -2.87 4.45
CA SER A 146 -18.77 -4.17 3.80
C SER A 146 -18.90 -5.27 4.88
N PRO A 147 -20.11 -5.52 5.43
CA PRO A 147 -20.31 -6.56 6.42
C PRO A 147 -20.18 -7.96 5.80
N PHE A 148 -19.67 -8.90 6.60
CA PHE A 148 -19.49 -10.32 6.31
C PHE A 148 -18.46 -10.66 5.22
N PHE A 149 -18.52 -10.06 4.04
CA PHE A 149 -17.65 -10.33 2.89
C PHE A 149 -17.36 -9.05 2.12
N GLY A 150 -16.44 -9.10 1.16
CA GLY A 150 -16.20 -8.02 0.21
C GLY A 150 -16.50 -8.45 -1.23
N PHE A 151 -16.72 -7.48 -2.11
CA PHE A 151 -16.76 -7.70 -3.55
C PHE A 151 -16.20 -6.48 -4.30
N TYR A 152 -15.77 -6.72 -5.52
CA TYR A 152 -15.39 -5.67 -6.47
C TYR A 152 -15.55 -6.18 -7.91
N ILE A 153 -15.53 -5.26 -8.86
CA ILE A 153 -15.41 -5.58 -10.29
C ILE A 153 -13.95 -5.36 -10.69
N GLY A 154 -13.34 -6.33 -11.33
CA GLY A 154 -11.97 -6.25 -11.79
C GLY A 154 -11.62 -7.37 -12.76
N ALA A 155 -10.43 -7.34 -13.33
CA ALA A 155 -10.03 -8.29 -14.37
C ALA A 155 -10.26 -9.75 -13.97
N ASP A 156 -10.80 -10.54 -14.89
CA ASP A 156 -10.82 -12.00 -14.79
C ASP A 156 -9.39 -12.52 -14.97
N GLU A 157 -8.83 -13.10 -13.93
CA GLU A 157 -7.42 -13.56 -13.91
C GLU A 157 -7.11 -14.67 -14.95
N LYS A 158 -8.12 -15.26 -15.61
CA LYS A 158 -7.93 -16.18 -16.76
C LYS A 158 -8.45 -15.62 -18.09
N ASN A 159 -8.99 -14.41 -18.06
CA ASN A 159 -9.38 -13.64 -19.25
C ASN A 159 -9.20 -12.15 -18.96
N SER A 160 -7.96 -11.73 -18.77
CA SER A 160 -7.57 -10.39 -18.29
C SER A 160 -8.03 -9.22 -19.18
N THR A 161 -8.67 -9.50 -20.32
CA THR A 161 -9.27 -8.48 -21.19
C THR A 161 -10.69 -8.08 -20.76
N MET A 162 -11.31 -8.86 -19.85
CA MET A 162 -12.68 -8.65 -19.38
C MET A 162 -12.72 -8.52 -17.87
N ASN A 163 -13.59 -7.65 -17.39
CA ASN A 163 -13.89 -7.54 -15.97
C ASN A 163 -14.82 -8.67 -15.52
N LEU A 164 -14.63 -9.12 -14.29
CA LEU A 164 -15.41 -10.16 -13.62
C LEU A 164 -15.81 -9.69 -12.23
N LEU A 165 -16.98 -10.07 -11.77
CA LEU A 165 -17.42 -9.88 -10.40
C LEU A 165 -16.59 -10.80 -9.46
N GLN A 166 -15.93 -10.21 -8.47
CA GLN A 166 -15.03 -10.87 -7.52
C GLN A 166 -15.65 -10.84 -6.13
N PHE A 167 -15.84 -11.99 -5.48
CA PHE A 167 -16.23 -12.09 -4.07
C PHE A 167 -15.06 -12.64 -3.24
N PHE A 168 -14.84 -12.07 -2.06
CA PHE A 168 -13.74 -12.47 -1.17
C PHE A 168 -14.11 -12.38 0.31
N GLN A 169 -13.37 -13.11 1.15
CA GLN A 169 -13.59 -13.12 2.59
C GLN A 169 -13.45 -11.74 3.23
N GLY A 170 -14.29 -11.47 4.25
CA GLY A 170 -14.28 -10.22 5.01
C GLY A 170 -14.89 -10.42 6.39
N GLY A 171 -15.45 -9.36 6.95
CA GLY A 171 -16.29 -9.40 8.13
C GLY A 171 -15.59 -9.18 9.46
N ILE A 172 -14.29 -9.46 9.61
CA ILE A 172 -13.52 -9.17 10.84
C ILE A 172 -12.97 -7.75 10.84
N SER A 173 -12.80 -7.14 12.01
CA SER A 173 -12.40 -5.72 12.14
C SER A 173 -10.97 -5.50 12.62
N MET A 174 -10.30 -6.51 13.22
CA MET A 174 -8.92 -6.40 13.69
C MET A 174 -7.86 -6.68 12.61
N GLY A 175 -8.28 -6.95 11.37
CA GLY A 175 -7.41 -7.08 10.19
C GLY A 175 -6.88 -8.49 9.93
N ASP A 176 -6.61 -9.31 10.94
CA ASP A 176 -6.20 -10.70 10.80
C ASP A 176 -6.95 -11.61 11.79
N ARG A 177 -7.24 -12.86 11.34
CA ARG A 177 -7.93 -13.87 12.15
C ARG A 177 -7.18 -14.23 13.42
N ASP A 178 -5.86 -14.15 13.41
CA ASP A 178 -5.03 -14.53 14.54
C ASP A 178 -5.29 -13.67 15.79
N TYR A 179 -5.72 -12.41 15.63
CA TYR A 179 -6.13 -11.58 16.76
C TYR A 179 -7.34 -12.12 17.53
N TYR A 180 -8.18 -12.91 16.87
CA TYR A 180 -9.36 -13.54 17.49
C TYR A 180 -9.06 -14.91 18.07
N LEU A 181 -8.08 -15.64 17.50
CA LEU A 181 -7.90 -17.08 17.72
C LEU A 181 -6.67 -17.44 18.57
N LEU A 182 -5.63 -16.60 18.62
CA LEU A 182 -4.43 -16.86 19.41
C LEU A 182 -4.59 -16.34 20.84
N ASP A 183 -3.93 -17.05 21.78
CA ASP A 183 -4.01 -16.75 23.22
C ASP A 183 -2.65 -16.33 23.83
N ASP A 184 -1.72 -15.86 23.00
CA ASP A 184 -0.53 -15.18 23.51
C ASP A 184 -0.91 -13.86 24.23
N GLU A 185 -0.08 -13.45 25.18
CA GLU A 185 -0.36 -12.32 26.07
C GLU A 185 -0.69 -11.01 25.32
N ASN A 186 0.01 -10.74 24.22
CA ASN A 186 -0.19 -9.51 23.45
C ASN A 186 -1.51 -9.56 22.67
N THR A 187 -1.82 -10.69 22.05
CA THR A 187 -3.08 -10.88 21.31
C THR A 187 -4.28 -10.79 22.25
N VAL A 188 -4.18 -11.36 23.46
CA VAL A 188 -5.22 -11.23 24.49
C VAL A 188 -5.45 -9.76 24.90
N LYS A 189 -4.37 -9.01 25.16
CA LYS A 189 -4.46 -7.55 25.49
C LYS A 189 -5.14 -6.75 24.37
N ILE A 190 -4.80 -7.01 23.12
CA ILE A 190 -5.41 -6.35 21.96
C ILE A 190 -6.91 -6.70 21.89
N ARG A 191 -7.26 -7.97 22.06
CA ARG A 191 -8.65 -8.45 22.05
C ARG A 191 -9.49 -7.84 23.20
N ASP A 192 -8.90 -7.66 24.38
CA ASP A 192 -9.57 -6.99 25.48
C ASP A 192 -9.76 -5.49 25.24
N ALA A 193 -8.77 -4.81 24.66
CA ALA A 193 -8.91 -3.42 24.22
C ALA A 193 -10.00 -3.28 23.13
N TYR A 194 -10.10 -4.25 22.24
CA TYR A 194 -11.16 -4.30 21.22
C TYR A 194 -12.57 -4.39 21.82
N LYS A 195 -12.77 -5.25 22.83
CA LYS A 195 -14.05 -5.33 23.56
C LYS A 195 -14.46 -3.99 24.16
N VAL A 196 -13.51 -3.29 24.77
CA VAL A 196 -13.73 -1.95 25.32
C VAL A 196 -14.14 -0.96 24.22
N TYR A 197 -13.46 -1.00 23.09
CA TYR A 197 -13.76 -0.15 21.94
C TYR A 197 -15.17 -0.39 21.38
N VAL A 198 -15.55 -1.64 21.13
CA VAL A 198 -16.87 -1.99 20.61
C VAL A 198 -17.97 -1.51 21.54
N ASN A 199 -17.85 -1.78 22.84
CA ASN A 199 -18.81 -1.32 23.87
C ASN A 199 -18.91 0.22 23.88
N ARG A 200 -17.78 0.92 23.80
CA ARG A 200 -17.74 2.39 23.80
C ARG A 200 -18.46 2.99 22.61
N LEU A 201 -18.36 2.42 21.41
CA LEU A 201 -19.07 2.91 20.23
C LEU A 201 -20.59 2.83 20.43
N PHE A 202 -21.12 1.71 20.93
CA PHE A 202 -22.54 1.59 21.24
C PHE A 202 -23.00 2.59 22.31
N THR A 203 -22.21 2.76 23.37
CA THR A 203 -22.50 3.73 24.42
C THR A 203 -22.57 5.16 23.88
N LEU A 204 -21.61 5.55 23.02
CA LEU A 204 -21.57 6.86 22.36
C LEU A 204 -22.75 7.05 21.37
N ALA A 205 -23.27 5.97 20.81
CA ALA A 205 -24.46 5.97 19.96
C ALA A 205 -25.79 5.98 20.76
N GLY A 206 -25.74 6.07 22.11
CA GLY A 206 -26.90 6.23 22.95
C GLY A 206 -27.55 4.93 23.45
N TYR A 207 -26.90 3.77 23.29
CA TYR A 207 -27.34 2.52 23.92
C TYR A 207 -27.15 2.62 25.45
N SER A 208 -28.04 2.04 26.23
CA SER A 208 -27.81 1.87 27.65
C SER A 208 -26.58 1.00 27.94
N ALA A 209 -26.04 1.06 29.15
CA ALA A 209 -24.88 0.26 29.51
C ALA A 209 -25.09 -1.26 29.33
N GLU A 210 -26.33 -1.73 29.60
CA GLU A 210 -26.71 -3.14 29.42
C GLU A 210 -26.80 -3.51 27.94
N GLU A 211 -27.54 -2.75 27.14
CA GLU A 211 -27.64 -2.95 25.69
C GLU A 211 -26.27 -2.89 24.99
N ALA A 212 -25.43 -1.92 25.35
CA ALA A 212 -24.09 -1.79 24.79
C ALA A 212 -23.21 -3.01 25.11
N ALA A 213 -23.32 -3.55 26.33
CA ALA A 213 -22.56 -4.74 26.73
C ALA A 213 -23.05 -6.01 26.00
N GLU A 214 -24.34 -6.16 25.82
CA GLU A 214 -24.95 -7.29 25.08
C GLU A 214 -24.58 -7.22 23.59
N ALA A 215 -24.75 -6.07 22.95
CA ALA A 215 -24.38 -5.85 21.57
C ALA A 215 -22.88 -6.06 21.32
N ALA A 216 -22.02 -5.52 22.22
CA ALA A 216 -20.58 -5.73 22.11
C ALA A 216 -20.20 -7.22 22.20
N LYS A 217 -20.87 -7.97 23.08
CA LYS A 217 -20.66 -9.41 23.20
C LYS A 217 -21.09 -10.13 21.91
N ALA A 218 -22.25 -9.82 21.37
CA ALA A 218 -22.74 -10.40 20.11
C ALA A 218 -21.77 -10.17 18.94
N VAL A 219 -21.25 -8.93 18.82
CA VAL A 219 -20.25 -8.57 17.79
C VAL A 219 -18.97 -9.40 17.94
N ILE A 220 -18.40 -9.45 19.16
CA ILE A 220 -17.14 -10.17 19.42
C ILE A 220 -17.30 -11.68 19.14
N ASP A 221 -18.40 -12.26 19.61
CA ASP A 221 -18.69 -13.68 19.40
C ASP A 221 -18.82 -13.97 17.90
N LEU A 222 -19.59 -13.15 17.16
CA LEU A 222 -19.80 -13.34 15.73
C LEU A 222 -18.51 -13.15 14.92
N GLU A 223 -17.73 -12.09 15.17
CA GLU A 223 -16.44 -11.90 14.49
C GLU A 223 -15.44 -13.02 14.82
N THR A 224 -15.48 -13.57 16.04
CA THR A 224 -14.66 -14.74 16.40
C THR A 224 -15.04 -15.97 15.58
N GLU A 225 -16.34 -16.22 15.39
CA GLU A 225 -16.80 -17.33 14.55
C GLU A 225 -16.48 -17.08 13.06
N ILE A 226 -16.58 -15.85 12.57
CA ILE A 226 -16.13 -15.48 11.22
C ILE A 226 -14.61 -15.72 11.07
N ALA A 227 -13.81 -15.36 12.08
CA ALA A 227 -12.37 -15.60 12.07
C ALA A 227 -12.01 -17.09 11.99
N LYS A 228 -12.80 -17.98 12.62
CA LYS A 228 -12.60 -19.43 12.55
C LYS A 228 -12.80 -19.99 11.14
N VAL A 229 -13.76 -19.44 10.38
CA VAL A 229 -14.04 -19.87 9.01
C VAL A 229 -13.21 -19.14 7.97
N SER A 230 -12.54 -18.06 8.34
CA SER A 230 -11.64 -17.32 7.46
C SER A 230 -10.38 -18.14 7.16
N VAL A 231 -9.89 -18.08 5.91
CA VAL A 231 -8.60 -18.68 5.56
C VAL A 231 -7.45 -17.79 6.05
N ASP A 232 -6.29 -18.41 6.26
CA ASP A 232 -5.08 -17.73 6.69
C ASP A 232 -4.49 -16.82 5.58
N ARG A 233 -3.56 -15.94 5.99
CA ARG A 233 -2.92 -14.96 5.10
C ARG A 233 -2.11 -15.59 3.96
N ALA A 234 -1.46 -16.74 4.18
CA ALA A 234 -0.70 -17.42 3.14
C ALA A 234 -1.64 -18.00 2.06
N THR A 235 -2.75 -18.63 2.49
CA THR A 235 -3.80 -19.13 1.58
C THR A 235 -4.43 -17.99 0.77
N ARG A 236 -4.62 -16.81 1.35
CA ARG A 236 -5.15 -15.62 0.63
C ARG A 236 -4.25 -15.14 -0.49
N ARG A 237 -2.96 -15.43 -0.46
CA ARG A 237 -2.00 -15.07 -1.52
C ARG A 237 -1.93 -16.09 -2.66
N ASP A 238 -2.37 -17.31 -2.47
CA ASP A 238 -2.28 -18.38 -3.48
C ASP A 238 -3.31 -18.16 -4.60
N VAL A 239 -2.85 -17.61 -5.73
CA VAL A 239 -3.70 -17.26 -6.89
C VAL A 239 -4.45 -18.47 -7.44
N HIS A 240 -3.87 -19.67 -7.39
CA HIS A 240 -4.52 -20.89 -7.89
C HIS A 240 -5.64 -21.36 -6.98
N LYS A 241 -5.50 -21.22 -5.65
CA LYS A 241 -6.56 -21.54 -4.68
C LYS A 241 -7.69 -20.51 -4.70
N ASN A 242 -7.36 -19.26 -5.03
CA ASN A 242 -8.32 -18.15 -4.99
C ASN A 242 -9.06 -17.92 -6.33
N TYR A 243 -8.69 -18.60 -7.40
CA TYR A 243 -9.45 -18.54 -8.65
C TYR A 243 -10.47 -19.68 -8.73
N ASN A 244 -11.72 -19.37 -8.39
CA ASN A 244 -12.85 -20.31 -8.33
C ASN A 244 -14.05 -19.72 -9.08
N LYS A 245 -13.89 -19.57 -10.40
CA LYS A 245 -14.94 -19.04 -11.27
C LYS A 245 -16.14 -19.99 -11.34
N MET A 246 -17.33 -19.45 -11.17
CA MET A 246 -18.60 -20.16 -11.24
C MET A 246 -19.71 -19.25 -11.74
N THR A 247 -20.86 -19.83 -12.10
CA THR A 247 -22.04 -19.03 -12.45
C THR A 247 -22.63 -18.36 -11.21
N VAL A 248 -23.25 -17.19 -11.38
CA VAL A 248 -24.00 -16.51 -10.33
C VAL A 248 -25.04 -17.44 -9.70
N LYS A 249 -25.72 -18.25 -10.53
CA LYS A 249 -26.71 -19.23 -10.07
C LYS A 249 -26.10 -20.31 -9.16
N GLU A 250 -24.92 -20.83 -9.50
CA GLU A 250 -24.21 -21.81 -8.65
C GLU A 250 -23.81 -21.17 -7.33
N PHE A 251 -23.24 -19.97 -7.36
CA PHE A 251 -22.84 -19.23 -6.18
C PHE A 251 -24.02 -18.99 -5.23
N THR A 252 -25.12 -18.41 -5.72
CA THR A 252 -26.28 -18.05 -4.90
C THR A 252 -27.01 -19.27 -4.36
N SER A 253 -27.02 -20.41 -5.11
CA SER A 253 -27.63 -21.65 -4.65
C SER A 253 -26.76 -22.38 -3.63
N ARG A 254 -25.44 -22.25 -3.69
CA ARG A 254 -24.48 -22.90 -2.80
C ARG A 254 -24.29 -22.13 -1.48
N PHE A 255 -24.35 -20.82 -1.53
CA PHE A 255 -24.06 -19.91 -0.41
C PHE A 255 -25.31 -19.10 -0.04
N ASP A 256 -26.40 -19.76 0.28
CA ASP A 256 -27.74 -19.22 0.53
C ASP A 256 -27.91 -18.63 1.94
N PHE A 257 -26.97 -17.81 2.40
CA PHE A 257 -27.00 -17.18 3.73
C PHE A 257 -27.67 -15.80 3.75
N ILE A 258 -27.97 -15.23 2.59
CA ILE A 258 -28.76 -14.00 2.38
C ILE A 258 -29.63 -14.15 1.14
N ASP A 259 -30.62 -13.29 0.98
CA ASP A 259 -31.38 -13.14 -0.27
C ASP A 259 -30.53 -12.39 -1.31
N TRP A 260 -29.83 -13.16 -2.15
CA TRP A 260 -28.92 -12.61 -3.16
C TRP A 260 -29.62 -11.77 -4.23
N GLU A 261 -30.89 -12.03 -4.55
CA GLU A 261 -31.65 -11.22 -5.52
C GLU A 261 -31.84 -9.81 -4.96
N VAL A 262 -32.17 -9.71 -3.70
CA VAL A 262 -32.29 -8.43 -2.99
C VAL A 262 -30.93 -7.72 -2.88
N PHE A 263 -29.88 -8.44 -2.47
CA PHE A 263 -28.53 -7.89 -2.37
C PHE A 263 -28.04 -7.33 -3.72
N PHE A 264 -28.18 -8.07 -4.81
CA PHE A 264 -27.79 -7.62 -6.15
C PHE A 264 -28.58 -6.40 -6.62
N LYS A 265 -29.87 -6.34 -6.28
CA LYS A 265 -30.70 -5.17 -6.59
C LYS A 265 -30.18 -3.91 -5.86
N GLU A 266 -29.84 -4.02 -4.58
CA GLU A 266 -29.36 -2.89 -3.78
C GLU A 266 -27.95 -2.43 -4.21
N THR A 267 -27.08 -3.37 -4.57
CA THR A 267 -25.71 -3.08 -5.04
C THR A 267 -25.63 -2.71 -6.53
N GLY A 268 -26.71 -2.94 -7.31
CA GLY A 268 -26.73 -2.66 -8.74
C GLY A 268 -26.08 -3.73 -9.61
N ILE A 269 -25.66 -4.87 -9.05
CA ILE A 269 -25.12 -6.02 -9.80
C ILE A 269 -26.24 -6.60 -10.68
N CYS A 270 -26.11 -6.51 -12.00
CA CYS A 270 -27.18 -6.89 -12.91
C CYS A 270 -26.74 -7.48 -14.27
N LYS A 271 -25.48 -7.39 -14.62
CA LYS A 271 -24.94 -7.86 -15.91
C LYS A 271 -24.09 -9.13 -15.77
N SER A 272 -23.65 -9.46 -14.57
CA SER A 272 -22.76 -10.60 -14.32
C SER A 272 -23.51 -11.94 -14.41
N GLU A 273 -23.11 -12.82 -15.33
CA GLU A 273 -23.57 -14.21 -15.41
C GLU A 273 -22.64 -15.16 -14.63
N GLU A 274 -21.37 -14.77 -14.48
CA GLU A 274 -20.31 -15.49 -13.79
C GLU A 274 -19.62 -14.57 -12.77
N LEU A 275 -18.99 -15.17 -11.79
CA LEU A 275 -18.19 -14.51 -10.77
C LEU A 275 -17.03 -15.40 -10.32
N ASN A 276 -16.05 -14.80 -9.64
CA ASN A 276 -15.05 -15.55 -8.90
C ASN A 276 -15.36 -15.48 -7.39
N ALA A 277 -15.38 -16.64 -6.71
CA ALA A 277 -15.45 -16.75 -5.26
C ALA A 277 -14.06 -17.12 -4.72
N SER A 278 -13.27 -16.14 -4.33
CA SER A 278 -11.85 -16.34 -4.02
C SER A 278 -11.63 -17.40 -2.93
N GLN A 279 -12.35 -17.33 -1.80
CA GLN A 279 -12.18 -18.25 -0.69
C GLN A 279 -13.47 -19.09 -0.50
N VAL A 280 -13.67 -20.10 -1.35
CA VAL A 280 -14.87 -20.96 -1.34
C VAL A 280 -15.15 -21.55 0.06
N THR A 281 -14.13 -22.03 0.76
CA THR A 281 -14.28 -22.62 2.10
C THR A 281 -14.77 -21.61 3.14
N PHE A 282 -14.39 -20.33 2.99
CA PHE A 282 -14.93 -19.26 3.81
C PHE A 282 -16.44 -19.08 3.58
N PHE A 283 -16.90 -19.02 2.33
CA PHE A 283 -18.32 -18.88 2.01
C PHE A 283 -19.14 -20.08 2.49
N GLU A 284 -18.61 -21.30 2.40
CA GLU A 284 -19.23 -22.51 3.00
C GLU A 284 -19.36 -22.41 4.52
N GLY A 285 -18.30 -21.94 5.17
CA GLY A 285 -18.28 -21.72 6.62
C GLY A 285 -19.25 -20.61 7.04
N LEU A 286 -19.22 -19.48 6.34
CA LEU A 286 -20.10 -18.33 6.59
C LEU A 286 -21.58 -18.71 6.41
N THR A 287 -21.91 -19.50 5.37
CA THR A 287 -23.26 -19.99 5.13
C THR A 287 -23.78 -20.82 6.31
N LYS A 288 -22.96 -21.74 6.84
CA LYS A 288 -23.34 -22.54 8.02
C LYS A 288 -23.46 -21.70 9.27
N LEU A 289 -22.57 -20.72 9.44
CA LEU A 289 -22.54 -19.84 10.59
C LEU A 289 -23.80 -18.96 10.65
N LEU A 290 -24.08 -18.20 9.60
CA LEU A 290 -25.17 -17.20 9.64
C LEU A 290 -26.57 -17.80 9.76
N LYS A 291 -26.79 -19.03 9.30
CA LYS A 291 -28.05 -19.78 9.54
C LYS A 291 -28.32 -20.08 11.02
N ASN A 292 -27.32 -20.00 11.88
CA ASN A 292 -27.44 -20.28 13.32
C ASN A 292 -27.28 -19.03 14.20
N VAL A 293 -27.03 -17.84 13.61
CA VAL A 293 -26.93 -16.56 14.31
C VAL A 293 -28.32 -15.90 14.33
N SER A 294 -28.73 -15.40 15.48
CA SER A 294 -30.02 -14.71 15.59
C SER A 294 -30.06 -13.43 14.74
N LEU A 295 -31.26 -13.02 14.32
CA LEU A 295 -31.43 -11.77 13.59
C LEU A 295 -30.93 -10.58 14.41
N GLU A 296 -31.16 -10.57 15.73
CA GLU A 296 -30.70 -9.48 16.60
C GLU A 296 -29.17 -9.40 16.68
N ASP A 297 -28.47 -10.53 16.83
CA ASP A 297 -26.99 -10.53 16.83
C ASP A 297 -26.44 -10.04 15.48
N GLN A 298 -27.08 -10.39 14.37
CA GLN A 298 -26.70 -9.88 13.05
C GLN A 298 -26.94 -8.37 12.93
N LYS A 299 -28.04 -7.84 13.48
CA LYS A 299 -28.33 -6.41 13.53
C LYS A 299 -27.31 -5.66 14.38
N ASP A 300 -26.94 -6.18 15.55
CA ASP A 300 -25.90 -5.61 16.40
C ASP A 300 -24.56 -5.56 15.67
N TYR A 301 -24.22 -6.63 14.94
CA TYR A 301 -23.02 -6.65 14.11
C TYR A 301 -23.07 -5.58 13.00
N LEU A 302 -24.19 -5.44 12.27
CA LEU A 302 -24.33 -4.39 11.25
C LEU A 302 -24.23 -2.98 11.87
N ALA A 303 -24.86 -2.76 13.02
CA ALA A 303 -24.78 -1.49 13.77
C ALA A 303 -23.33 -1.18 14.15
N PHE A 304 -22.59 -2.16 14.65
CA PHE A 304 -21.16 -1.99 14.93
C PHE A 304 -20.34 -1.67 13.67
N LYS A 305 -20.54 -2.39 12.57
CA LYS A 305 -19.83 -2.12 11.31
C LYS A 305 -20.08 -0.70 10.81
N LEU A 306 -21.30 -0.21 10.93
CA LEU A 306 -21.67 1.17 10.61
C LEU A 306 -20.95 2.16 11.54
N LEU A 307 -21.04 1.98 12.84
CA LEU A 307 -20.41 2.86 13.83
C LEU A 307 -18.88 2.88 13.69
N ASN A 308 -18.26 1.73 13.48
CA ASN A 308 -16.82 1.61 13.26
C ASN A 308 -16.37 2.37 12.00
N SER A 309 -17.12 2.28 10.92
CA SER A 309 -16.86 3.02 9.69
C SER A 309 -17.04 4.53 9.87
N ALA A 310 -18.05 4.95 10.63
CA ALA A 310 -18.39 6.35 10.86
C ALA A 310 -17.49 7.05 11.91
N ALA A 311 -16.88 6.30 12.83
CA ALA A 311 -16.25 6.82 14.05
C ALA A 311 -15.31 8.01 13.80
N ASN A 312 -14.47 7.96 12.78
CA ASN A 312 -13.51 9.02 12.45
C ASN A 312 -14.15 10.28 11.84
N TYR A 313 -15.44 10.26 11.53
CA TYR A 313 -16.18 11.36 10.88
C TYR A 313 -17.23 11.99 11.80
N LEU A 314 -17.44 11.43 13.00
CA LEU A 314 -18.34 11.93 14.04
C LEU A 314 -17.61 12.83 15.05
N SER A 315 -18.12 12.97 16.28
CA SER A 315 -17.53 13.79 17.33
C SER A 315 -16.15 13.31 17.76
N ASP A 316 -15.43 14.16 18.51
CA ASP A 316 -14.12 13.83 19.07
C ASP A 316 -14.16 12.60 19.99
N ASP A 317 -15.27 12.32 20.67
CA ASP A 317 -15.42 11.13 21.51
C ASP A 317 -15.35 9.83 20.68
N PHE A 318 -15.97 9.81 19.49
CA PHE A 318 -15.88 8.70 18.55
C PHE A 318 -14.47 8.59 17.95
N VAL A 319 -13.88 9.72 17.53
CA VAL A 319 -12.50 9.75 16.99
C VAL A 319 -11.52 9.23 18.03
N ASN A 320 -11.66 9.67 19.30
CA ASN A 320 -10.81 9.21 20.39
C ASN A 320 -11.03 7.72 20.71
N ALA A 321 -12.27 7.22 20.64
CA ALA A 321 -12.53 5.80 20.80
C ALA A 321 -11.82 4.97 19.73
N SER A 322 -11.90 5.37 18.46
CA SER A 322 -11.19 4.74 17.36
C SER A 322 -9.67 4.80 17.54
N PHE A 323 -9.14 5.94 17.94
CA PHE A 323 -7.72 6.12 18.19
C PHE A 323 -7.21 5.29 19.36
N ASP A 324 -7.96 5.20 20.47
CA ASP A 324 -7.56 4.43 21.64
C ASP A 324 -7.39 2.93 21.31
N PHE A 325 -8.17 2.42 20.35
CA PHE A 325 -8.00 1.05 19.88
C PHE A 325 -6.99 0.95 18.72
N TYR A 326 -7.30 1.52 17.55
CA TYR A 326 -6.48 1.35 16.33
C TYR A 326 -5.13 2.05 16.41
N GLY A 327 -5.06 3.21 17.05
CA GLY A 327 -3.83 3.97 17.21
C GLY A 327 -2.98 3.48 18.38
N LYS A 328 -3.54 3.46 19.59
CA LYS A 328 -2.79 3.14 20.81
C LYS A 328 -2.60 1.65 21.01
N ALA A 329 -3.71 0.90 21.14
CA ALA A 329 -3.63 -0.51 21.51
C ALA A 329 -2.97 -1.35 20.41
N LEU A 330 -3.35 -1.14 19.14
CA LEU A 330 -2.91 -1.95 18.02
C LEU A 330 -1.55 -1.50 17.45
N GLN A 331 -1.28 -0.19 17.37
CA GLN A 331 -0.09 0.37 16.71
C GLN A 331 0.92 1.00 17.68
N GLY A 332 0.54 1.22 18.95
CA GLY A 332 1.41 1.82 19.96
C GLY A 332 1.60 3.33 19.86
N LYS A 333 0.78 4.05 19.08
CA LYS A 333 0.81 5.53 19.04
C LYS A 333 0.42 6.11 20.39
N GLU A 334 0.96 7.28 20.72
CA GLU A 334 0.68 7.96 21.98
C GLU A 334 -0.35 9.08 21.80
N GLU A 335 -0.34 9.75 20.65
CA GLU A 335 -1.25 10.82 20.26
C GLU A 335 -1.84 10.61 18.88
N ASN A 336 -3.06 11.13 18.66
CA ASN A 336 -3.65 11.12 17.34
C ASN A 336 -2.98 12.20 16.45
N GLN A 337 -3.00 11.98 15.14
CA GLN A 337 -2.50 12.99 14.21
C GLN A 337 -3.35 14.27 14.24
N PRO A 338 -2.76 15.44 13.92
CA PRO A 338 -3.50 16.69 13.81
C PRO A 338 -4.67 16.58 12.84
N ARG A 339 -5.81 17.19 13.19
CA ARG A 339 -7.06 17.12 12.43
C ARG A 339 -6.91 17.50 10.95
N TRP A 340 -6.06 18.47 10.63
CA TRP A 340 -5.83 18.85 9.24
C TRP A 340 -5.28 17.71 8.36
N LYS A 341 -4.45 16.81 8.94
CA LYS A 341 -3.94 15.63 8.22
C LYS A 341 -5.05 14.63 7.91
N SER A 342 -5.91 14.33 8.90
CA SER A 342 -7.04 13.43 8.68
C SER A 342 -8.07 14.02 7.72
N SER A 343 -8.33 15.33 7.78
CA SER A 343 -9.21 16.02 6.82
C SER A 343 -8.63 16.01 5.41
N LEU A 344 -7.31 16.25 5.26
CA LEU A 344 -6.60 16.15 4.00
C LEU A 344 -6.66 14.73 3.41
N ALA A 345 -6.47 13.71 4.25
CA ALA A 345 -6.54 12.30 3.81
C ALA A 345 -7.92 11.93 3.26
N VAL A 346 -9.00 12.51 3.83
CA VAL A 346 -10.36 12.31 3.31
C VAL A 346 -10.54 12.94 1.94
N VAL A 347 -10.10 14.19 1.73
CA VAL A 347 -10.10 14.84 0.41
C VAL A 347 -9.30 14.01 -0.59
N ASN A 348 -8.09 13.60 -0.19
CA ASN A 348 -7.18 12.82 -1.02
C ASN A 348 -7.77 11.46 -1.44
N ARG A 349 -8.62 10.84 -0.61
CA ARG A 349 -9.32 9.61 -0.95
C ARG A 349 -10.56 9.85 -1.80
N SER A 350 -11.38 10.87 -1.46
CA SER A 350 -12.69 11.09 -2.07
C SER A 350 -12.62 11.76 -3.44
N LEU A 351 -11.56 12.53 -3.70
CA LEU A 351 -11.34 13.33 -4.91
C LEU A 351 -9.91 13.11 -5.45
N ALA A 352 -9.45 11.86 -5.39
CA ALA A 352 -8.04 11.49 -5.55
C ALA A 352 -7.40 12.03 -6.84
N GLU A 353 -7.97 11.74 -8.01
CA GLU A 353 -7.39 12.17 -9.28
C GLU A 353 -7.57 13.65 -9.54
N ALA A 354 -8.71 14.24 -9.15
CA ALA A 354 -8.92 15.67 -9.29
C ALA A 354 -7.91 16.48 -8.47
N PHE A 355 -7.60 16.00 -7.25
CA PHE A 355 -6.56 16.59 -6.41
C PHE A 355 -5.16 16.29 -6.94
N GLY A 356 -4.97 15.11 -7.52
CA GLY A 356 -3.75 14.70 -8.21
C GLY A 356 -3.43 15.55 -9.43
N GLN A 357 -4.43 15.96 -10.21
CA GLN A 357 -4.25 16.85 -11.33
C GLN A 357 -3.65 18.20 -10.88
N MET A 358 -4.22 18.81 -9.83
CA MET A 358 -3.68 20.05 -9.26
C MET A 358 -2.25 19.89 -8.76
N TYR A 359 -1.95 18.73 -8.14
CA TYR A 359 -0.61 18.41 -7.65
C TYR A 359 0.40 18.34 -8.80
N VAL A 360 0.08 17.61 -9.86
CA VAL A 360 0.96 17.42 -11.03
C VAL A 360 1.22 18.75 -11.74
N GLU A 361 0.18 19.56 -11.98
CA GLU A 361 0.30 20.87 -12.62
C GLU A 361 1.30 21.79 -11.91
N LYS A 362 1.42 21.68 -10.59
CA LYS A 362 2.28 22.55 -9.78
C LYS A 362 3.66 21.95 -9.46
N TYR A 363 3.74 20.63 -9.24
CA TYR A 363 4.91 20.02 -8.61
C TYR A 363 5.62 18.96 -9.45
N PHE A 364 5.09 18.56 -10.60
CA PHE A 364 5.70 17.52 -11.43
C PHE A 364 6.13 18.05 -12.80
N PRO A 365 7.41 18.33 -13.02
CA PRO A 365 7.90 18.84 -14.32
C PRO A 365 7.96 17.71 -15.36
N ALA A 366 7.61 18.03 -16.62
CA ALA A 366 7.66 17.08 -17.74
C ALA A 366 9.04 16.43 -17.95
N SER A 367 10.13 17.17 -17.67
CA SER A 367 11.49 16.64 -17.78
C SER A 367 11.78 15.47 -16.84
N SER A 368 11.10 15.38 -15.69
CA SER A 368 11.22 14.23 -14.78
C SER A 368 10.62 12.98 -15.39
N LYS A 369 9.48 13.10 -16.08
CA LYS A 369 8.84 11.96 -16.79
C LYS A 369 9.77 11.37 -17.85
N GLU A 370 10.45 12.21 -18.65
CA GLU A 370 11.36 11.77 -19.71
C GLU A 370 12.55 10.99 -19.15
N LYS A 371 13.23 11.54 -18.11
CA LYS A 371 14.35 10.83 -17.45
C LYS A 371 13.93 9.50 -16.83
N MET A 372 12.73 9.44 -16.26
CA MET A 372 12.20 8.21 -15.68
C MET A 372 11.94 7.15 -16.74
N LEU A 373 11.34 7.52 -17.89
CA LEU A 373 11.10 6.59 -18.98
C LEU A 373 12.42 6.03 -19.55
N GLU A 374 13.47 6.86 -19.66
CA GLU A 374 14.80 6.40 -20.03
C GLU A 374 15.35 5.38 -19.02
N MET A 375 15.24 5.67 -17.72
CA MET A 375 15.70 4.77 -16.66
C MET A 375 14.92 3.44 -16.71
N VAL A 376 13.60 3.47 -16.86
CA VAL A 376 12.76 2.27 -17.01
C VAL A 376 13.24 1.41 -18.19
N ALA A 377 13.53 2.01 -19.35
CA ALA A 377 14.03 1.28 -20.51
C ALA A 377 15.41 0.63 -20.24
N ASN A 378 16.29 1.32 -19.53
CA ASN A 378 17.59 0.77 -19.14
C ASN A 378 17.45 -0.42 -18.18
N LEU A 379 16.55 -0.33 -17.20
CA LEU A 379 16.28 -1.44 -16.26
C LEU A 379 15.61 -2.63 -16.98
N GLN A 380 14.69 -2.37 -17.90
CA GLN A 380 14.05 -3.40 -18.70
C GLN A 380 15.08 -4.17 -19.54
N THR A 381 16.04 -3.45 -20.14
CA THR A 381 17.17 -4.06 -20.84
C THR A 381 18.03 -4.91 -19.91
N ALA A 382 18.36 -4.40 -18.72
CA ALA A 382 19.18 -5.11 -17.75
C ALA A 382 18.49 -6.38 -17.22
N LEU A 383 17.17 -6.32 -16.93
CA LEU A 383 16.41 -7.51 -16.55
C LEU A 383 16.40 -8.57 -17.65
N GLY A 384 16.24 -8.15 -18.91
CA GLY A 384 16.35 -9.05 -20.06
C GLY A 384 17.71 -9.72 -20.15
N GLU A 385 18.82 -8.97 -20.01
CA GLU A 385 20.19 -9.53 -19.98
C GLU A 385 20.36 -10.54 -18.84
N ARG A 386 19.78 -10.27 -17.66
CA ARG A 386 19.85 -11.20 -16.52
C ARG A 386 19.05 -12.46 -16.75
N ILE A 387 17.84 -12.38 -17.30
CA ILE A 387 17.01 -13.55 -17.66
C ILE A 387 17.78 -14.44 -18.64
N ASP A 388 18.42 -13.87 -19.66
CA ASP A 388 19.20 -14.63 -20.64
C ASP A 388 20.40 -15.34 -19.99
N ALA A 389 21.01 -14.75 -18.97
CA ALA A 389 22.16 -15.28 -18.26
C ALA A 389 21.83 -16.37 -17.22
N LEU A 390 20.55 -16.59 -16.86
CA LEU A 390 20.16 -17.59 -15.85
C LEU A 390 20.54 -19.02 -16.30
N GLU A 391 21.42 -19.68 -15.56
CA GLU A 391 21.84 -21.05 -15.88
C GLU A 391 20.81 -22.12 -15.48
N TRP A 392 19.95 -21.80 -14.51
CA TRP A 392 18.95 -22.75 -14.01
C TRP A 392 17.66 -22.83 -14.81
N MET A 393 17.39 -21.82 -15.66
CA MET A 393 16.17 -21.70 -16.46
C MET A 393 16.41 -22.18 -17.90
N SER A 394 15.45 -22.92 -18.45
CA SER A 394 15.48 -23.38 -19.83
C SER A 394 15.30 -22.24 -20.83
N ASP A 395 15.81 -22.42 -22.07
CA ASP A 395 15.63 -21.45 -23.16
C ASP A 395 14.15 -21.21 -23.50
N GLU A 396 13.28 -22.23 -23.31
CA GLU A 396 11.85 -22.10 -23.54
C GLU A 396 11.22 -21.12 -22.54
N THR A 397 11.50 -21.27 -21.24
CA THR A 397 10.98 -20.37 -20.20
C THR A 397 11.59 -18.98 -20.32
N LYS A 398 12.89 -18.85 -20.63
CA LYS A 398 13.55 -17.56 -20.91
C LYS A 398 12.85 -16.80 -22.03
N ALA A 399 12.55 -17.48 -23.17
CA ALA A 399 11.85 -16.84 -24.28
C ALA A 399 10.47 -16.27 -23.85
N LYS A 400 9.71 -17.01 -23.03
CA LYS A 400 8.43 -16.56 -22.48
C LYS A 400 8.60 -15.41 -21.49
N ALA A 401 9.62 -15.44 -20.65
CA ALA A 401 9.95 -14.35 -19.75
C ALA A 401 10.30 -13.06 -20.50
N GLN A 402 11.07 -13.16 -21.59
CA GLN A 402 11.39 -12.03 -22.48
C GLN A 402 10.13 -11.47 -23.16
N GLU A 403 9.21 -12.35 -23.64
CA GLU A 403 7.93 -11.92 -24.20
C GLU A 403 7.13 -11.11 -23.15
N LYS A 404 7.06 -11.61 -21.91
CA LYS A 404 6.35 -10.93 -20.82
C LYS A 404 6.98 -9.59 -20.44
N LEU A 405 8.31 -9.55 -20.32
CA LEU A 405 9.07 -8.32 -20.07
C LEU A 405 8.83 -7.27 -21.17
N GLY A 406 8.76 -7.71 -22.44
CA GLY A 406 8.53 -6.84 -23.58
C GLY A 406 7.12 -6.25 -23.68
N THR A 407 6.16 -6.78 -22.92
CA THR A 407 4.76 -6.32 -22.93
C THR A 407 4.37 -5.51 -21.69
N PHE A 408 5.33 -5.15 -20.83
CA PHE A 408 5.05 -4.30 -19.67
C PHE A 408 4.46 -2.96 -20.10
N ILE A 409 3.29 -2.62 -19.55
CA ILE A 409 2.72 -1.28 -19.62
C ILE A 409 3.43 -0.42 -18.58
N VAL A 410 3.98 0.72 -19.01
CA VAL A 410 4.75 1.62 -18.17
C VAL A 410 3.96 2.90 -17.90
N LYS A 411 3.61 3.15 -16.65
CA LYS A 411 2.87 4.33 -16.20
C LYS A 411 3.79 5.20 -15.33
N VAL A 412 4.06 6.46 -15.74
CA VAL A 412 4.97 7.38 -15.04
C VAL A 412 4.33 8.73 -14.85
N GLY A 413 4.31 9.20 -13.61
CA GLY A 413 3.91 10.55 -13.22
C GLY A 413 2.41 10.69 -12.99
N CYS A 414 1.61 10.70 -14.05
CA CYS A 414 0.16 10.89 -13.99
C CYS A 414 -0.56 10.25 -15.18
N PRO A 415 -1.88 9.97 -15.05
CA PRO A 415 -2.69 9.47 -16.15
C PRO A 415 -2.86 10.53 -17.26
N ASP A 416 -3.08 10.06 -18.48
CA ASP A 416 -3.38 10.93 -19.62
C ASP A 416 -4.85 11.35 -19.64
N LYS A 417 -5.75 10.56 -19.04
CA LYS A 417 -7.18 10.82 -18.89
C LYS A 417 -7.53 10.88 -17.40
N TRP A 418 -8.16 11.96 -16.97
CA TRP A 418 -8.57 12.18 -15.59
C TRP A 418 -10.02 11.75 -15.36
N LYS A 419 -10.29 11.22 -14.15
CA LYS A 419 -11.64 10.86 -13.72
C LYS A 419 -12.52 12.12 -13.59
N ASP A 420 -13.78 12.00 -14.05
CA ASP A 420 -14.78 13.07 -13.93
C ASP A 420 -15.52 12.97 -12.59
N TYR A 421 -15.39 14.00 -11.77
CA TYR A 421 -16.07 14.12 -10.48
C TYR A 421 -17.34 14.98 -10.53
N THR A 422 -17.86 15.32 -11.70
CA THR A 422 -19.06 16.17 -11.85
C THR A 422 -20.25 15.58 -11.10
N ALA A 423 -20.47 14.27 -11.18
CA ALA A 423 -21.58 13.57 -10.53
C ALA A 423 -21.43 13.41 -9.00
N LEU A 424 -20.27 13.66 -8.44
CA LEU A 424 -20.08 13.63 -6.98
C LEU A 424 -20.70 14.87 -6.35
N GLU A 425 -21.76 14.71 -5.56
CA GLU A 425 -22.35 15.79 -4.76
C GLU A 425 -21.69 15.90 -3.39
N ILE A 426 -21.26 17.10 -3.00
CA ILE A 426 -20.82 17.46 -1.66
C ILE A 426 -21.74 18.57 -1.16
N LYS A 427 -22.33 18.40 0.03
CA LYS A 427 -23.37 19.30 0.60
C LYS A 427 -22.95 19.82 1.97
N ASP A 428 -23.41 21.02 2.32
CA ASP A 428 -23.22 21.63 3.63
C ASP A 428 -24.27 21.10 4.62
N ASP A 429 -24.20 19.78 4.92
CA ASP A 429 -25.08 19.12 5.88
C ASP A 429 -24.31 18.37 6.94
N SER A 430 -23.80 17.19 6.65
CA SER A 430 -23.05 16.34 7.58
C SER A 430 -21.76 15.83 6.92
N TYR A 431 -20.66 15.83 7.69
CA TYR A 431 -19.39 15.28 7.21
C TYR A 431 -19.54 13.79 6.87
N TRP A 432 -20.19 13.00 7.74
CA TRP A 432 -20.49 11.59 7.48
C TRP A 432 -21.36 11.38 6.23
N ALA A 433 -22.38 12.19 6.03
CA ALA A 433 -23.23 12.09 4.84
C ALA A 433 -22.42 12.31 3.55
N ASN A 434 -21.45 13.23 3.57
CA ASN A 434 -20.57 13.45 2.42
C ASN A 434 -19.60 12.29 2.19
N ILE A 435 -19.16 11.60 3.25
CA ILE A 435 -18.40 10.34 3.12
C ILE A 435 -19.25 9.27 2.44
N CYS A 436 -20.51 9.10 2.86
CA CYS A 436 -21.44 8.18 2.19
C CYS A 436 -21.64 8.52 0.71
N ARG A 437 -21.80 9.82 0.37
CA ARG A 437 -21.93 10.26 -1.05
C ARG A 437 -20.66 9.94 -1.86
N ALA A 438 -19.48 10.13 -1.28
CA ALA A 438 -18.21 9.76 -1.92
C ALA A 438 -18.09 8.23 -2.12
N ASN A 439 -18.54 7.44 -1.15
CA ASN A 439 -18.58 5.97 -1.29
C ASN A 439 -19.57 5.53 -2.37
N ILE A 440 -20.77 6.11 -2.41
CA ILE A 440 -21.78 5.86 -3.45
C ILE A 440 -21.22 6.22 -4.84
N PHE A 441 -20.51 7.34 -4.95
CA PHE A 441 -19.88 7.74 -6.20
C PHE A 441 -18.82 6.72 -6.64
N ALA A 442 -17.92 6.32 -5.75
CA ALA A 442 -16.89 5.31 -6.03
C ALA A 442 -17.50 3.93 -6.38
N HIS A 443 -18.59 3.56 -5.69
CA HIS A 443 -19.30 2.33 -6.00
C HIS A 443 -19.94 2.36 -7.40
N ARG A 444 -20.58 3.46 -7.80
CA ARG A 444 -21.17 3.62 -9.14
C ARG A 444 -20.10 3.54 -10.23
N ASP A 445 -18.98 4.21 -10.02
CA ASP A 445 -17.82 4.17 -10.91
C ASP A 445 -17.32 2.73 -11.10
N MET A 446 -17.12 1.99 -10.03
CA MET A 446 -16.76 0.57 -10.08
C MET A 446 -17.82 -0.28 -10.83
N MET A 447 -19.11 0.01 -10.65
CA MET A 447 -20.19 -0.75 -11.30
C MET A 447 -20.33 -0.45 -12.80
N GLU A 448 -19.76 0.65 -13.30
CA GLU A 448 -19.68 0.93 -14.75
C GLU A 448 -18.86 -0.14 -15.47
N ASP A 449 -17.88 -0.73 -14.80
CA ASP A 449 -17.01 -1.78 -15.31
C ASP A 449 -17.69 -3.15 -15.40
N GLU A 450 -18.86 -3.35 -14.79
CA GLU A 450 -19.54 -4.64 -14.81
C GLU A 450 -19.87 -5.09 -16.24
N GLY A 451 -19.28 -6.22 -16.64
CA GLY A 451 -19.43 -6.79 -17.98
C GLY A 451 -18.74 -6.01 -19.09
N GLN A 452 -17.83 -5.08 -18.74
CA GLN A 452 -17.04 -4.32 -19.69
C GLN A 452 -15.63 -4.90 -19.84
N PRO A 453 -14.94 -4.64 -20.98
CA PRO A 453 -13.52 -4.85 -21.11
C PRO A 453 -12.74 -4.05 -20.04
N VAL A 454 -11.57 -4.59 -19.64
CA VAL A 454 -10.67 -3.89 -18.71
C VAL A 454 -10.09 -2.64 -19.38
N ASP A 455 -10.25 -1.47 -18.75
CA ASP A 455 -9.58 -0.23 -19.18
C ASP A 455 -8.14 -0.20 -18.63
N ARG A 456 -7.17 -0.55 -19.47
CA ARG A 456 -5.74 -0.54 -19.12
C ARG A 456 -5.15 0.87 -18.99
N THR A 457 -5.92 1.93 -19.25
CA THR A 457 -5.47 3.32 -19.08
C THR A 457 -5.68 3.83 -17.65
N GLU A 458 -6.53 3.19 -16.85
CA GLU A 458 -6.78 3.54 -15.46
C GLU A 458 -5.56 3.27 -14.57
N TRP A 459 -5.43 4.09 -13.52
CA TRP A 459 -4.33 3.99 -12.56
C TRP A 459 -4.84 3.46 -11.21
N GLY A 460 -4.10 2.49 -10.64
CA GLY A 460 -4.40 1.97 -9.30
C GLY A 460 -3.99 2.91 -8.15
N MET A 461 -3.15 3.92 -8.43
CA MET A 461 -2.71 4.93 -7.46
C MET A 461 -2.81 6.32 -8.06
N SER A 462 -3.26 7.29 -7.26
CA SER A 462 -3.27 8.70 -7.66
C SER A 462 -1.86 9.29 -7.72
N PRO A 463 -1.61 10.32 -8.54
CA PRO A 463 -0.27 10.89 -8.77
C PRO A 463 0.45 11.42 -7.53
N GLN A 464 -0.30 11.84 -6.51
CA GLN A 464 0.23 12.33 -5.25
C GLN A 464 0.54 11.23 -4.23
N THR A 465 0.43 9.97 -4.60
CA THR A 465 0.77 8.82 -3.74
C THR A 465 2.28 8.58 -3.73
N VAL A 466 2.89 8.52 -2.55
CA VAL A 466 4.31 8.18 -2.37
C VAL A 466 4.45 6.66 -2.32
N ASN A 467 4.33 6.03 -3.48
CA ASN A 467 4.48 4.59 -3.67
C ASN A 467 4.64 4.25 -5.16
N ALA A 468 4.79 2.96 -5.48
CA ALA A 468 4.77 2.37 -6.81
C ALA A 468 4.00 1.04 -6.76
N TYR A 469 3.67 0.45 -7.91
CA TYR A 469 3.08 -0.89 -7.95
C TYR A 469 3.33 -1.62 -9.26
N TYR A 470 3.28 -2.95 -9.20
CA TYR A 470 3.06 -3.85 -10.32
C TYR A 470 1.65 -4.44 -10.26
N ASN A 471 0.95 -4.48 -11.39
CA ASN A 471 -0.35 -5.17 -11.51
C ASN A 471 -0.22 -6.37 -12.45
N PRO A 472 -0.37 -7.62 -11.96
CA PRO A 472 -0.18 -8.81 -12.78
C PRO A 472 -1.24 -9.00 -13.86
N THR A 473 -2.50 -8.56 -13.65
CA THR A 473 -3.60 -8.77 -14.60
C THR A 473 -3.54 -7.84 -15.82
N THR A 474 -2.87 -6.70 -15.69
CA THR A 474 -2.62 -5.77 -16.78
C THR A 474 -1.17 -5.81 -17.26
N ASN A 475 -0.29 -6.53 -16.55
CA ASN A 475 1.16 -6.58 -16.77
C ASN A 475 1.75 -5.17 -16.80
N GLU A 476 1.45 -4.35 -15.79
CA GLU A 476 1.85 -2.95 -15.72
C GLU A 476 2.67 -2.61 -14.48
N ILE A 477 3.60 -1.67 -14.66
CA ILE A 477 4.35 -1.00 -13.59
C ILE A 477 3.97 0.48 -13.55
N CYS A 478 3.75 1.00 -12.35
CA CYS A 478 3.30 2.38 -12.17
C CYS A 478 4.12 3.12 -11.13
N PHE A 479 4.56 4.34 -11.49
CA PHE A 479 5.35 5.24 -10.67
C PHE A 479 4.67 6.61 -10.59
N PRO A 480 3.82 6.86 -9.59
CA PRO A 480 3.16 8.15 -9.37
C PRO A 480 4.15 9.31 -9.22
N ALA A 481 3.72 10.52 -9.57
CA ALA A 481 4.57 11.71 -9.54
C ALA A 481 5.23 11.97 -8.17
N ALA A 482 4.52 11.64 -7.08
CA ALA A 482 4.98 11.96 -5.73
C ALA A 482 6.20 11.15 -5.26
N ILE A 483 6.45 9.94 -5.79
CA ILE A 483 7.68 9.19 -5.46
C ILE A 483 8.89 9.67 -6.28
N LEU A 484 8.67 10.39 -7.40
CA LEU A 484 9.69 10.81 -8.35
C LEU A 484 10.40 12.12 -7.90
N GLN A 485 10.82 12.16 -6.64
CA GLN A 485 11.52 13.29 -6.02
C GLN A 485 12.52 12.81 -4.95
N PRO A 486 13.45 13.66 -4.49
CA PRO A 486 14.39 13.26 -3.44
C PRO A 486 13.70 12.73 -2.18
N PRO A 487 14.24 11.66 -1.55
CA PRO A 487 15.52 11.03 -1.87
C PRO A 487 15.46 9.89 -2.89
N PHE A 488 14.27 9.54 -3.43
CA PHE A 488 14.13 8.45 -4.39
C PHE A 488 14.71 8.77 -5.74
N PHE A 489 14.40 9.96 -6.29
CA PHE A 489 14.92 10.49 -7.52
C PHE A 489 15.37 11.94 -7.33
N ASN A 490 16.66 12.19 -7.55
CA ASN A 490 17.22 13.53 -7.51
C ASN A 490 17.88 13.85 -8.86
N PRO A 491 17.30 14.74 -9.69
CA PRO A 491 17.84 15.08 -11.01
C PRO A 491 19.24 15.70 -10.97
N ASP A 492 19.68 16.18 -9.81
CA ASP A 492 20.99 16.80 -9.58
C ASP A 492 22.01 15.85 -8.92
N ALA A 493 21.59 14.62 -8.57
CA ALA A 493 22.46 13.59 -8.01
C ALA A 493 23.22 12.84 -9.11
N ASP A 494 24.30 12.16 -8.72
CA ASP A 494 24.99 11.20 -9.59
C ASP A 494 24.11 9.95 -9.87
N ASP A 495 24.38 9.31 -11.01
CA ASP A 495 23.59 8.16 -11.46
C ASP A 495 23.64 7.00 -10.46
N ALA A 496 24.75 6.79 -9.73
CA ALA A 496 24.86 5.71 -8.75
C ALA A 496 23.77 5.83 -7.68
N VAL A 497 23.54 7.04 -7.15
CA VAL A 497 22.50 7.28 -6.15
C VAL A 497 21.10 7.14 -6.74
N ASN A 498 20.85 7.63 -7.96
CA ASN A 498 19.55 7.50 -8.59
C ASN A 498 19.21 6.05 -8.95
N TYR A 499 20.18 5.26 -9.44
CA TYR A 499 19.97 3.83 -9.68
C TYR A 499 19.85 3.04 -8.37
N GLY A 500 20.57 3.40 -7.31
CA GLY A 500 20.41 2.84 -5.96
C GLY A 500 19.10 3.26 -5.28
N GLY A 501 18.55 4.41 -5.66
CA GLY A 501 17.27 4.93 -5.22
C GLY A 501 16.10 4.43 -6.06
N ILE A 502 15.55 5.32 -6.87
CA ILE A 502 14.38 5.00 -7.71
C ILE A 502 14.64 3.85 -8.69
N GLY A 503 15.89 3.66 -9.14
CA GLY A 503 16.24 2.53 -9.99
C GLY A 503 15.95 1.19 -9.34
N VAL A 504 16.29 1.01 -8.05
CA VAL A 504 15.94 -0.23 -7.32
C VAL A 504 14.42 -0.37 -7.16
N VAL A 505 13.69 0.73 -6.93
CA VAL A 505 12.20 0.68 -6.88
C VAL A 505 11.64 0.23 -8.22
N ILE A 506 12.12 0.75 -9.34
CA ILE A 506 11.68 0.33 -10.68
C ILE A 506 12.00 -1.16 -10.91
N GLY A 507 13.20 -1.60 -10.57
CA GLY A 507 13.61 -2.98 -10.68
C GLY A 507 12.79 -3.91 -9.79
N HIS A 508 12.40 -3.46 -8.57
CA HIS A 508 11.51 -4.15 -7.65
C HIS A 508 10.13 -4.39 -8.30
N GLU A 509 9.50 -3.33 -8.84
CA GLU A 509 8.20 -3.48 -9.49
C GLU A 509 8.28 -4.38 -10.75
N MET A 510 9.35 -4.29 -11.54
CA MET A 510 9.57 -5.20 -12.66
C MET A 510 9.73 -6.65 -12.20
N THR A 511 10.42 -6.87 -11.07
CA THR A 511 10.66 -8.22 -10.53
C THR A 511 9.37 -8.84 -10.01
N HIS A 512 8.40 -8.05 -9.54
CA HIS A 512 7.07 -8.56 -9.20
C HIS A 512 6.37 -9.27 -10.35
N GLY A 513 6.68 -8.95 -11.60
CA GLY A 513 6.23 -9.72 -12.77
C GLY A 513 6.70 -11.17 -12.77
N PHE A 514 7.74 -11.48 -12.00
CA PHE A 514 8.45 -12.76 -11.98
C PHE A 514 8.67 -13.32 -10.56
N ASP A 515 8.03 -12.75 -9.52
CA ASP A 515 8.07 -13.25 -8.17
C ASP A 515 7.20 -14.52 -8.00
N ASP A 516 7.00 -14.99 -6.77
CA ASP A 516 6.22 -16.19 -6.46
C ASP A 516 4.76 -16.12 -6.91
N GLN A 517 4.18 -14.91 -7.03
CA GLN A 517 2.83 -14.67 -7.49
C GLN A 517 2.79 -14.24 -8.96
N GLY A 518 3.56 -13.21 -9.33
CA GLY A 518 3.56 -12.64 -10.67
C GLY A 518 3.98 -13.64 -11.75
N ARG A 519 4.87 -14.59 -11.45
CA ARG A 519 5.26 -15.67 -12.37
C ARG A 519 4.10 -16.55 -12.83
N ASN A 520 2.97 -16.55 -12.13
CA ASN A 520 1.79 -17.31 -12.50
C ASN A 520 0.97 -16.66 -13.63
N TYR A 521 1.26 -15.40 -13.95
CA TYR A 521 0.58 -14.64 -15.01
C TYR A 521 1.45 -14.55 -16.25
N ASP A 522 0.86 -14.78 -17.41
CA ASP A 522 1.53 -14.65 -18.70
C ASP A 522 1.67 -13.17 -19.15
N LYS A 523 2.22 -12.97 -20.34
CA LYS A 523 2.44 -11.65 -20.95
C LYS A 523 1.16 -10.82 -21.17
N ASP A 524 0.01 -11.48 -21.23
CA ASP A 524 -1.30 -10.86 -21.43
C ASP A 524 -2.03 -10.59 -20.11
N GLY A 525 -1.47 -11.07 -18.97
CA GLY A 525 -2.02 -10.91 -17.62
C GLY A 525 -2.97 -12.03 -17.20
N ASN A 526 -2.91 -13.19 -17.85
CA ASN A 526 -3.73 -14.35 -17.50
C ASN A 526 -2.96 -15.34 -16.64
N ILE A 527 -3.61 -15.93 -15.62
CA ILE A 527 -3.07 -17.11 -14.93
C ILE A 527 -2.89 -18.22 -15.95
N SER A 528 -1.64 -18.61 -16.17
CA SER A 528 -1.25 -19.55 -17.21
C SER A 528 0.01 -20.33 -16.84
N ALA A 529 0.04 -21.62 -17.15
CA ALA A 529 1.22 -22.47 -16.96
C ALA A 529 2.21 -22.25 -18.11
N TRP A 530 2.92 -21.11 -18.13
CA TRP A 530 3.88 -20.78 -19.19
C TRP A 530 5.33 -21.23 -18.91
N TRP A 531 5.61 -21.67 -17.68
CA TRP A 531 6.88 -22.26 -17.27
C TRP A 531 6.94 -23.73 -17.63
N THR A 532 8.16 -24.27 -17.90
CA THR A 532 8.33 -25.70 -17.86
C THR A 532 8.22 -26.19 -16.40
N LYS A 533 7.77 -27.43 -16.23
CA LYS A 533 7.64 -28.02 -14.88
C LYS A 533 8.99 -28.07 -14.15
N GLU A 534 10.06 -28.37 -14.87
CA GLU A 534 11.41 -28.42 -14.31
C GLU A 534 11.88 -27.04 -13.83
N ASP A 535 11.60 -25.98 -14.58
CA ASP A 535 11.97 -24.62 -14.18
C ASP A 535 11.13 -24.13 -13.00
N GLU A 536 9.85 -24.51 -12.94
CA GLU A 536 9.01 -24.24 -11.78
C GLU A 536 9.54 -24.92 -10.51
N GLU A 537 9.96 -26.19 -10.59
CA GLU A 537 10.57 -26.92 -9.48
C GLU A 537 11.86 -26.21 -9.02
N LYS A 538 12.74 -25.83 -9.95
CA LYS A 538 13.99 -25.11 -9.64
C LYS A 538 13.74 -23.71 -9.02
N PHE A 539 12.70 -23.00 -9.48
CA PHE A 539 12.30 -21.74 -8.87
C PHE A 539 11.86 -21.96 -7.41
N ASN A 540 10.98 -22.95 -7.19
CA ASN A 540 10.46 -23.27 -5.87
C ASN A 540 11.56 -23.70 -4.88
N GLU A 541 12.58 -24.45 -5.35
CA GLU A 541 13.75 -24.80 -4.55
C GLU A 541 14.52 -23.55 -4.11
N ARG A 542 14.73 -22.57 -5.00
CA ARG A 542 15.41 -21.31 -4.70
C ARG A 542 14.59 -20.43 -3.77
N ALA A 543 13.32 -20.30 -4.05
CA ALA A 543 12.38 -19.55 -3.21
C ALA A 543 12.34 -20.09 -1.78
N LYS A 544 12.38 -21.42 -1.61
CA LYS A 544 12.45 -22.05 -0.30
C LYS A 544 13.71 -21.66 0.49
N VAL A 545 14.86 -21.57 -0.15
CA VAL A 545 16.10 -21.11 0.52
C VAL A 545 15.91 -19.68 1.03
N LEU A 546 15.31 -18.80 0.22
CA LEU A 546 15.04 -17.42 0.62
C LEU A 546 14.04 -17.37 1.79
N VAL A 547 12.97 -18.16 1.77
CA VAL A 547 12.03 -18.29 2.90
C VAL A 547 12.79 -18.70 4.18
N GLU A 548 13.62 -19.73 4.12
CA GLU A 548 14.38 -20.22 5.28
C GLU A 548 15.39 -19.20 5.82
N GLN A 549 15.95 -18.33 4.96
CA GLN A 549 16.80 -17.22 5.39
C GLN A 549 16.02 -16.20 6.21
N TYR A 550 14.81 -15.82 5.76
CA TYR A 550 13.99 -14.82 6.45
C TYR A 550 13.32 -15.39 7.70
N ASP A 551 12.89 -16.66 7.72
CA ASP A 551 12.31 -17.31 8.91
C ASP A 551 13.26 -17.36 10.11
N LYS A 552 14.59 -17.31 9.88
CA LYS A 552 15.60 -17.24 10.95
C LYS A 552 15.71 -15.85 11.59
N ILE A 553 15.12 -14.82 10.96
CA ILE A 553 15.22 -13.44 11.44
C ILE A 553 14.29 -13.24 12.64
N ILE A 554 14.86 -12.79 13.76
CA ILE A 554 14.11 -12.35 14.92
C ILE A 554 13.84 -10.84 14.74
N VAL A 555 12.58 -10.48 14.63
CA VAL A 555 12.16 -9.08 14.40
C VAL A 555 11.91 -8.33 15.71
N LEU A 556 11.48 -9.03 16.76
CA LEU A 556 11.26 -8.46 18.10
C LEU A 556 11.23 -9.60 19.14
N ASP A 557 12.04 -9.51 20.19
CA ASP A 557 12.12 -10.50 21.28
C ASP A 557 12.24 -11.95 20.75
N THR A 558 11.15 -12.72 20.77
CA THR A 558 11.05 -14.08 20.24
C THR A 558 10.21 -14.18 18.97
N LEU A 559 9.74 -13.04 18.43
CA LEU A 559 8.92 -13.00 17.22
C LEU A 559 9.82 -13.10 15.99
N HIS A 560 9.61 -14.11 15.19
CA HIS A 560 10.28 -14.28 13.91
C HIS A 560 9.53 -13.58 12.76
N ALA A 561 10.26 -13.23 11.72
CA ALA A 561 9.67 -12.87 10.44
C ALA A 561 8.95 -14.10 9.84
N ASP A 562 8.03 -13.83 8.94
CA ASP A 562 7.31 -14.86 8.15
C ASP A 562 7.84 -14.83 6.71
N GLY A 563 8.87 -15.64 6.45
CA GLY A 563 9.53 -15.68 5.14
C GLY A 563 8.60 -16.10 4.01
N SER A 564 7.61 -16.96 4.28
CA SER A 564 6.60 -17.35 3.28
C SER A 564 5.65 -16.22 2.96
N TYR A 565 5.22 -15.47 3.97
CA TYR A 565 4.30 -14.34 3.78
C TYR A 565 4.96 -13.17 3.05
N THR A 566 6.26 -12.95 3.30
CA THR A 566 7.02 -11.84 2.70
C THR A 566 7.82 -12.25 1.46
N LEU A 567 7.65 -13.47 0.94
CA LEU A 567 8.49 -14.03 -0.12
C LEU A 567 8.53 -13.18 -1.39
N GLY A 568 7.38 -12.75 -1.91
CA GLY A 568 7.31 -11.96 -3.14
C GLY A 568 8.07 -10.64 -3.01
N GLU A 569 7.89 -9.94 -1.89
CA GLU A 569 8.60 -8.70 -1.59
C GLU A 569 10.12 -8.91 -1.46
N ASN A 570 10.52 -10.01 -0.82
CA ASN A 570 11.94 -10.32 -0.66
C ASN A 570 12.60 -10.70 -1.99
N ILE A 571 11.88 -11.39 -2.89
CA ILE A 571 12.32 -11.66 -4.27
C ILE A 571 12.44 -10.34 -5.04
N ALA A 572 11.44 -9.47 -4.93
CA ALA A 572 11.41 -8.19 -5.62
C ALA A 572 12.53 -7.25 -5.16
N ASP A 573 12.82 -7.18 -3.86
CA ASP A 573 13.95 -6.40 -3.31
C ASP A 573 15.30 -6.89 -3.86
N GLN A 574 15.53 -8.19 -3.83
CA GLN A 574 16.78 -8.78 -4.33
C GLN A 574 16.92 -8.59 -5.84
N GLY A 575 15.85 -8.87 -6.60
CA GLY A 575 15.84 -8.69 -8.05
C GLY A 575 16.00 -7.21 -8.42
N GLY A 576 15.31 -6.32 -7.73
CA GLY A 576 15.43 -4.87 -7.92
C GLY A 576 16.84 -4.35 -7.75
N LEU A 577 17.55 -4.80 -6.69
CA LEU A 577 18.96 -4.47 -6.45
C LEU A 577 19.86 -4.94 -7.59
N LEU A 578 19.70 -6.20 -8.01
CA LEU A 578 20.54 -6.80 -9.04
C LEU A 578 20.29 -6.17 -10.43
N VAL A 579 19.02 -5.94 -10.78
CA VAL A 579 18.63 -5.31 -12.04
C VAL A 579 19.08 -3.87 -12.11
N ALA A 580 18.88 -3.10 -11.03
CA ALA A 580 19.30 -1.69 -11.00
C ALA A 580 20.82 -1.53 -11.03
N HIS A 581 21.57 -2.38 -10.34
CA HIS A 581 23.03 -2.38 -10.40
C HIS A 581 23.53 -2.74 -11.82
N GLN A 582 22.97 -3.77 -12.45
CA GLN A 582 23.29 -4.13 -13.83
C GLN A 582 22.99 -2.98 -14.80
N ALA A 583 21.82 -2.34 -14.67
CA ALA A 583 21.43 -1.20 -15.51
C ALA A 583 22.42 -0.03 -15.31
N TYR A 584 22.78 0.27 -14.08
CA TYR A 584 23.80 1.30 -13.79
C TYR A 584 25.15 0.96 -14.43
N MET A 585 25.63 -0.27 -14.25
CA MET A 585 26.90 -0.70 -14.86
C MET A 585 26.85 -0.67 -16.40
N ASN A 586 25.70 -0.93 -17.00
CA ASN A 586 25.51 -0.79 -18.44
C ASN A 586 25.70 0.67 -18.92
N THR A 587 25.29 1.66 -18.12
CA THR A 587 25.51 3.08 -18.46
C THR A 587 27.00 3.48 -18.46
N LEU A 588 27.84 2.73 -17.77
CA LEU A 588 29.29 2.97 -17.66
C LEU A 588 30.12 2.25 -18.75
N LYS A 589 29.51 1.34 -19.50
CA LYS A 589 30.25 0.59 -20.57
C LYS A 589 30.91 1.55 -21.55
N GLY A 590 32.21 1.44 -21.69
CA GLY A 590 33.03 2.29 -22.60
C GLY A 590 33.29 3.73 -22.09
N LYS A 591 32.94 4.04 -20.85
CA LYS A 591 33.24 5.29 -20.18
C LYS A 591 34.34 5.11 -19.12
N GLU A 592 34.96 6.20 -18.70
CA GLU A 592 35.86 6.19 -17.55
C GLU A 592 35.06 5.89 -16.27
N THR A 593 35.69 5.14 -15.35
CA THR A 593 35.09 4.89 -14.03
C THR A 593 34.81 6.22 -13.31
N PRO A 594 33.58 6.43 -12.79
CA PRO A 594 33.29 7.65 -12.06
C PRO A 594 34.25 7.86 -10.89
N ALA A 595 34.63 9.12 -10.66
CA ALA A 595 35.47 9.49 -9.52
C ALA A 595 34.72 9.29 -8.21
N ASP A 596 35.48 9.04 -7.14
CA ASP A 596 34.91 8.95 -5.80
C ASP A 596 34.31 10.31 -5.38
N ILE A 597 33.12 10.25 -4.77
CA ILE A 597 32.41 11.41 -4.23
C ILE A 597 32.23 11.21 -2.72
N ASP A 598 32.54 12.21 -1.91
CA ASP A 598 32.42 12.14 -0.44
C ASP A 598 33.24 11.00 0.20
N GLY A 599 34.29 10.52 -0.49
CA GLY A 599 35.12 9.39 -0.03
C GLY A 599 34.53 8.00 -0.34
N PHE A 600 33.45 7.92 -1.10
CA PHE A 600 32.81 6.67 -1.54
C PHE A 600 32.98 6.44 -3.04
N THR A 601 33.28 5.20 -3.41
CA THR A 601 33.24 4.76 -4.81
C THR A 601 31.81 4.79 -5.34
N HIS A 602 31.65 4.83 -6.66
CA HIS A 602 30.32 4.81 -7.28
C HIS A 602 29.48 3.59 -6.88
N ASN A 603 30.09 2.40 -6.72
CA ASN A 603 29.39 1.19 -6.24
C ASN A 603 28.95 1.34 -4.77
N GLN A 604 29.78 1.90 -3.90
CA GLN A 604 29.39 2.17 -2.52
C GLN A 604 28.23 3.16 -2.46
N ARG A 605 28.24 4.20 -3.27
CA ARG A 605 27.15 5.19 -3.36
C ARG A 605 25.84 4.58 -3.81
N PHE A 606 25.86 3.61 -4.72
CA PHE A 606 24.68 2.84 -5.12
C PHE A 606 24.02 2.16 -3.92
N TYR A 607 24.77 1.36 -3.16
CA TYR A 607 24.22 0.61 -2.02
C TYR A 607 23.85 1.53 -0.84
N ILE A 608 24.58 2.63 -0.61
CA ILE A 608 24.23 3.64 0.39
C ILE A 608 22.90 4.31 -0.01
N GLY A 609 22.75 4.70 -1.28
CA GLY A 609 21.50 5.25 -1.81
C GLY A 609 20.31 4.34 -1.55
N TYR A 610 20.45 3.04 -1.80
CA TYR A 610 19.44 2.06 -1.50
C TYR A 610 19.12 1.97 -0.01
N ALA A 611 20.12 1.81 0.85
CA ALA A 611 19.91 1.67 2.28
C ALA A 611 19.17 2.87 2.88
N ASN A 612 19.52 4.09 2.46
CA ASN A 612 18.92 5.32 2.95
C ASN A 612 17.40 5.37 2.72
N LEU A 613 16.85 4.75 1.67
CA LEU A 613 15.39 4.71 1.43
C LEU A 613 14.63 3.95 2.53
N TRP A 614 15.30 3.02 3.22
CA TRP A 614 14.67 2.15 4.20
C TRP A 614 14.89 2.60 5.65
N ALA A 615 15.59 3.74 5.87
CA ALA A 615 15.78 4.29 7.22
C ALA A 615 14.43 4.52 7.89
N GLN A 616 14.23 3.92 9.07
CA GLN A 616 12.99 4.05 9.83
C GLN A 616 13.16 3.69 11.30
N ASN A 617 12.36 4.34 12.14
CA ASN A 617 12.08 3.96 13.51
C ASN A 617 10.67 3.35 13.61
N VAL A 618 10.48 2.28 14.38
CA VAL A 618 9.21 1.54 14.47
C VAL A 618 8.94 1.17 15.93
N ARG A 619 7.69 1.36 16.39
CA ARG A 619 7.26 0.92 17.74
C ARG A 619 7.12 -0.60 17.81
N PRO A 620 7.36 -1.23 18.98
CA PRO A 620 7.21 -2.67 19.12
C PRO A 620 5.83 -3.20 18.70
N GLN A 621 4.75 -2.51 19.07
CA GLN A 621 3.38 -2.88 18.68
C GLN A 621 3.19 -2.88 17.15
N GLU A 622 3.76 -1.90 16.48
CA GLU A 622 3.70 -1.81 15.02
C GLU A 622 4.53 -2.90 14.34
N ILE A 623 5.69 -3.28 14.92
CA ILE A 623 6.45 -4.45 14.45
C ILE A 623 5.59 -5.71 14.52
N MET A 624 4.93 -5.97 15.66
CA MET A 624 4.05 -7.13 15.84
C MET A 624 2.87 -7.11 14.86
N ARG A 625 2.23 -5.95 14.67
CA ARG A 625 1.14 -5.78 13.73
C ARG A 625 1.59 -6.07 12.30
N ARG A 626 2.67 -5.43 11.86
CA ARG A 626 3.20 -5.59 10.49
C ARG A 626 3.57 -7.03 10.18
N THR A 627 4.20 -7.73 11.09
CA THR A 627 4.54 -9.15 10.90
C THR A 627 3.31 -10.03 10.61
N LYS A 628 2.11 -9.62 11.07
CA LYS A 628 0.85 -10.33 10.81
C LYS A 628 0.07 -9.82 9.60
N THR A 629 0.24 -8.55 9.22
CA THR A 629 -0.68 -7.88 8.27
C THR A 629 -0.01 -7.24 7.07
N ASP A 630 1.33 -7.19 7.02
CA ASP A 630 2.10 -6.55 5.96
C ASP A 630 3.00 -7.59 5.27
N VAL A 631 2.92 -7.64 3.95
CA VAL A 631 3.72 -8.55 3.11
C VAL A 631 5.19 -8.12 2.98
N HIS A 632 5.52 -6.91 3.45
CA HIS A 632 6.88 -6.38 3.39
C HIS A 632 7.67 -6.69 4.65
N SER A 633 8.90 -7.09 4.49
CA SER A 633 9.89 -7.16 5.58
C SER A 633 10.16 -5.75 6.15
N LEU A 634 10.60 -5.67 7.41
CA LEU A 634 11.00 -4.40 8.02
C LEU A 634 12.23 -3.82 7.31
N GLY A 635 12.37 -2.49 7.26
CA GLY A 635 13.42 -1.78 6.52
C GLY A 635 14.83 -2.32 6.76
N LYS A 636 15.19 -2.63 8.02
CA LYS A 636 16.48 -3.26 8.35
C LYS A 636 16.72 -4.54 7.55
N TRP A 637 15.70 -5.35 7.37
CA TRP A 637 15.84 -6.66 6.74
C TRP A 637 15.70 -6.60 5.23
N ARG A 638 14.96 -5.60 4.71
CA ARG A 638 14.97 -5.27 3.27
C ARG A 638 16.40 -4.89 2.82
N VAL A 639 17.19 -4.26 3.69
CA VAL A 639 18.60 -3.92 3.42
C VAL A 639 19.52 -5.10 3.74
N ASN A 640 19.65 -5.46 5.00
CA ASN A 640 20.70 -6.40 5.44
C ASN A 640 20.51 -7.82 4.90
N ALA A 641 19.29 -8.34 4.88
CA ALA A 641 19.06 -9.71 4.40
C ALA A 641 19.17 -9.81 2.88
N ALA A 642 18.69 -8.81 2.11
CA ALA A 642 18.85 -8.80 0.68
C ALA A 642 20.33 -8.69 0.27
N LEU A 643 21.09 -7.77 0.88
CA LEU A 643 22.50 -7.51 0.54
C LEU A 643 23.42 -8.70 0.86
N LYS A 644 23.08 -9.54 1.85
CA LYS A 644 23.85 -10.76 2.13
C LYS A 644 23.87 -11.76 0.98
N ASN A 645 22.97 -11.65 0.02
CA ASN A 645 22.90 -12.49 -1.16
C ASN A 645 23.59 -11.88 -2.42
N ILE A 646 24.20 -10.67 -2.32
CA ILE A 646 24.69 -9.93 -3.48
C ILE A 646 26.21 -9.80 -3.49
N ASP A 647 26.87 -10.50 -4.42
CA ASP A 647 28.33 -10.57 -4.53
C ASP A 647 29.01 -9.21 -4.76
N ASP A 648 28.39 -8.35 -5.58
CA ASP A 648 28.92 -7.01 -5.86
C ASP A 648 28.94 -6.12 -4.60
N PHE A 649 28.00 -6.32 -3.66
CA PHE A 649 28.02 -5.68 -2.35
C PHE A 649 29.25 -6.09 -1.53
N TYR A 650 29.60 -7.38 -1.55
CA TYR A 650 30.81 -7.90 -0.90
C TYR A 650 32.07 -7.23 -1.43
N THR A 651 32.14 -7.09 -2.75
CA THR A 651 33.27 -6.41 -3.40
C THR A 651 33.34 -4.92 -3.01
N ALA A 652 32.20 -4.23 -3.02
CA ALA A 652 32.12 -2.81 -2.73
C ALA A 652 32.56 -2.45 -1.30
N PHE A 653 32.25 -3.29 -0.31
CA PHE A 653 32.53 -3.06 1.11
C PHE A 653 33.59 -4.00 1.71
N ASP A 654 34.29 -4.78 0.88
CA ASP A 654 35.33 -5.73 1.32
C ASP A 654 34.85 -6.67 2.44
N ILE A 655 33.62 -7.24 2.26
CA ILE A 655 33.00 -8.19 3.18
C ILE A 655 33.71 -9.56 3.06
N LYS A 656 34.09 -10.15 4.19
CA LYS A 656 34.85 -11.40 4.26
C LYS A 656 34.28 -12.36 5.28
N GLU A 657 34.70 -13.63 5.18
CA GLU A 657 34.40 -14.64 6.19
C GLU A 657 34.79 -14.14 7.61
N GLY A 658 33.84 -14.22 8.51
CA GLY A 658 33.95 -13.72 9.89
C GLY A 658 33.24 -12.36 10.12
N ASP A 659 32.90 -11.61 9.08
CA ASP A 659 32.08 -10.39 9.17
C ASP A 659 30.61 -10.80 9.39
N ALA A 660 29.82 -10.03 10.16
CA ALA A 660 28.43 -10.36 10.43
C ALA A 660 27.49 -10.22 9.20
N MET A 661 27.89 -9.39 8.23
CA MET A 661 27.23 -9.29 6.91
C MET A 661 27.64 -10.39 5.94
N TYR A 662 28.58 -11.27 6.30
CA TYR A 662 29.01 -12.37 5.45
C TYR A 662 28.00 -13.53 5.49
N MET A 663 27.73 -14.10 4.33
CA MET A 663 27.03 -15.36 4.12
C MET A 663 27.88 -16.19 3.17
N ALA A 664 28.07 -17.49 3.46
CA ALA A 664 28.88 -18.34 2.61
C ALA A 664 28.30 -18.45 1.19
N PRO A 665 29.14 -18.52 0.14
CA PRO A 665 28.65 -18.52 -1.25
C PRO A 665 27.59 -19.59 -1.54
N GLU A 666 27.71 -20.76 -0.94
CA GLU A 666 26.75 -21.87 -1.07
C GLU A 666 25.40 -21.65 -0.37
N GLU A 667 25.35 -20.69 0.54
CA GLU A 667 24.11 -20.29 1.24
C GLU A 667 23.41 -19.10 0.56
N ARG A 668 24.12 -18.39 -0.34
CA ARG A 668 23.55 -17.26 -1.08
C ARG A 668 22.61 -17.76 -2.16
N ILE A 669 21.54 -17.05 -2.34
CA ILE A 669 20.57 -17.38 -3.39
C ILE A 669 20.22 -16.14 -4.21
N ASN A 670 20.35 -16.26 -5.50
CA ASN A 670 19.87 -15.30 -6.47
C ASN A 670 18.84 -16.00 -7.36
N ILE A 671 17.65 -15.42 -7.43
CA ILE A 671 16.57 -15.95 -8.28
C ILE A 671 16.67 -15.32 -9.65
N TRP A 672 16.84 -13.98 -9.71
CA TRP A 672 16.91 -13.20 -10.95
C TRP A 672 18.27 -12.54 -11.19
#